data_be81e7f6f9ba1244ace8b1a0273d9a06
#
_entry.id   be81e7f6f9ba1244ace8b1a0273d9a06
#
_cell.length_a   1.000
_cell.length_b   1.000
_cell.length_c   1.000
_cell.angle_alpha   90.00
_cell.angle_beta   90.00
_cell.angle_gamma   90.00
#
_symmetry.space_group_name_H-M   'P 1'
#
loop_
_entity.id
_entity.type
_entity.pdbx_description
1 polymer ?
#
loop_
_entity_poly.entity_id
_entity_poly.type
_entity_poly.pdbx_seq_one_letter_code
_entity_poly.pdbx_strand_id
1 'polypeptide(L)'
;KSQTPHCVLLVQVGDFFEAWGIDAVMLVQWCGLNPMARRARAGFPVNAASLQQTVDCLTRAELSVAVYVQSAENKTMRVLRQVLTPGAPTYLHGNELGKEAIGEFSEGRPYIAMRLRTDGLLFAEIRPFRREVRFREDVTPEAVEALLADQDGVAWPIFVDGSRRSFQQVNKWKWFPKQRRWLNLPSEVRDDYFLNRCCQELCQTLQLAQEPPFVHVRLNTAGALQPLTLSTAKNLGVLKQDGVPFLVAHALSPEAPASTRRLLRRWLLAPRSQESVHAMRQMLRAFSSDQALVLPSLHRVPPVAKVIAYITARTGTERLFRDVMDCVMGLKTLLENQRYEDLWNPLLKIVASETGLEDLPRDDFLADLDDILHLLQKWLHDTSQSDDPLADCHVSEDVETQRAVERIFESNEAFRGVASQQQELVADAYGSLKSARHELCEALREGLPPDQPGVLVYNPFDNDICFKKKPLVDSHGAHDRRGKVKKERFTTKRLEAALATYLACAKRTEAATQQALQQLCSELGGQVPALRSAVAAAELLLTAHCHASHALRSGWSLPQIGGERLDASLAPYWMDPGDAVFSHVQLESGRGAVATGPNMSGKSTLMRALGACALLANCGFLCPCKPKAVVPHYSQVVWVSAEGDRPAEGISAFGYEAMISATLLRRATEGTLALVDEFGRGTEPRAAKAAVCTLIEELSGRKTQFVVATHLHDVVDVKLRTGAQPVAWRMGIKGSSQFGNWTYQLELGVCRDSLAAQTLSHFGWPKIALDRFHALLEVEEQEGRKTDGSNDHTLALNDAKESPIEPMDEGLEVADPGEAVMEMMSSFGAASEILRLKPRDVPPAPLCAGASILYTLILRGQILYIGQSDNLQQRLQQHRQRFGERLEAVLMMPVENTSTARRLETQLQRDCQRRGMTLESNADALHRNFPIKDDMKASGAPAELRRMAQELMEMAEQLEAMEPRDG
;
A
#
# COMPACT_ATOMS: atom_id res chain seq x y z
N LYS A 1 2.58 22.77 -20.90
CA LYS A 1 1.32 22.87 -20.11
C LYS A 1 0.06 22.79 -20.99
N SER A 2 0.03 23.38 -22.19
CA SER A 2 -1.12 23.27 -23.11
C SER A 2 -1.47 21.83 -23.53
N GLN A 3 -0.44 20.95 -23.68
CA GLN A 3 -0.65 19.53 -24.01
C GLN A 3 -1.02 18.67 -22.80
N THR A 4 -0.56 19.03 -21.59
CA THR A 4 -0.78 18.30 -20.34
C THR A 4 -1.20 19.26 -19.22
N PRO A 5 -2.39 19.88 -19.31
CA PRO A 5 -2.78 20.99 -18.42
C PRO A 5 -2.91 20.58 -16.95
N HIS A 6 -3.26 19.31 -16.69
CA HIS A 6 -3.51 18.79 -15.33
C HIS A 6 -2.28 18.09 -14.72
N CYS A 7 -1.11 18.13 -15.39
CA CYS A 7 0.09 17.48 -14.88
C CYS A 7 1.08 18.49 -14.32
N VAL A 8 1.77 18.14 -13.25
CA VAL A 8 3.00 18.82 -12.83
C VAL A 8 4.08 18.55 -13.88
N LEU A 9 4.68 19.60 -14.43
CA LEU A 9 5.69 19.48 -15.48
C LEU A 9 7.08 19.36 -14.85
N LEU A 10 7.76 18.28 -15.14
CA LEU A 10 9.19 18.09 -14.88
C LEU A 10 9.94 18.18 -16.22
N VAL A 11 10.79 19.17 -16.37
CA VAL A 11 11.49 19.43 -17.62
C VAL A 11 12.99 19.34 -17.41
N GLN A 12 13.66 18.49 -18.17
CA GLN A 12 15.11 18.39 -18.12
C GLN A 12 15.78 19.66 -18.68
N VAL A 13 16.61 20.30 -17.87
CA VAL A 13 17.44 21.46 -18.26
C VAL A 13 18.88 21.22 -17.83
N GLY A 14 19.71 20.82 -18.77
CA GLY A 14 21.07 20.37 -18.46
C GLY A 14 21.03 19.15 -17.54
N ASP A 15 21.72 19.25 -16.42
CA ASP A 15 21.85 18.18 -15.43
C ASP A 15 20.76 18.20 -14.34
N PHE A 16 19.65 18.94 -14.57
CA PHE A 16 18.55 19.05 -13.62
C PHE A 16 17.20 18.78 -14.27
N PHE A 17 16.29 18.14 -13.48
CA PHE A 17 14.86 18.22 -13.72
C PHE A 17 14.31 19.42 -12.96
N GLU A 18 13.57 20.27 -13.64
CA GLU A 18 13.10 21.54 -13.11
C GLU A 18 11.61 21.74 -13.38
N ALA A 19 10.97 22.47 -12.49
CA ALA A 19 9.62 22.97 -12.64
C ALA A 19 9.56 24.47 -12.35
N TRP A 20 8.55 25.15 -12.89
CA TRP A 20 8.36 26.59 -12.78
C TRP A 20 6.93 26.94 -12.36
N GLY A 21 6.78 28.12 -11.75
CA GLY A 21 5.50 28.64 -11.34
C GLY A 21 4.81 27.73 -10.34
N ILE A 22 3.53 27.42 -10.57
CA ILE A 22 2.74 26.57 -9.68
C ILE A 22 3.29 25.14 -9.58
N ASP A 23 3.86 24.60 -10.66
CA ASP A 23 4.45 23.26 -10.64
C ASP A 23 5.67 23.21 -9.70
N ALA A 24 6.43 24.32 -9.60
CA ALA A 24 7.53 24.42 -8.64
C ALA A 24 7.01 24.52 -7.19
N VAL A 25 5.87 25.19 -6.96
CA VAL A 25 5.22 25.22 -5.64
C VAL A 25 4.83 23.81 -5.20
N MET A 26 4.26 22.98 -6.11
CA MET A 26 3.93 21.59 -5.82
C MET A 26 5.17 20.78 -5.43
N LEU A 27 6.31 20.98 -6.11
CA LEU A 27 7.57 20.32 -5.75
C LEU A 27 8.07 20.72 -4.35
N VAL A 28 7.97 22.01 -4.01
CA VAL A 28 8.37 22.48 -2.69
C VAL A 28 7.46 21.92 -1.60
N GLN A 29 6.16 21.96 -1.83
CA GLN A 29 5.16 21.59 -0.83
C GLN A 29 5.10 20.07 -0.60
N TRP A 30 5.10 19.29 -1.68
CA TRP A 30 4.89 17.84 -1.59
C TRP A 30 6.18 17.02 -1.55
N CYS A 31 7.26 17.54 -2.17
CA CYS A 31 8.53 16.82 -2.23
C CYS A 31 9.60 17.41 -1.29
N GLY A 32 9.31 18.51 -0.60
CA GLY A 32 10.24 19.15 0.34
C GLY A 32 11.47 19.73 -0.34
N LEU A 33 11.41 20.08 -1.64
CA LEU A 33 12.53 20.69 -2.36
C LEU A 33 12.68 22.17 -2.02
N ASN A 34 13.89 22.68 -2.08
CA ASN A 34 14.13 24.11 -1.90
C ASN A 34 13.91 24.87 -3.20
N PRO A 35 13.37 26.11 -3.15
CA PRO A 35 13.32 27.01 -4.30
C PRO A 35 14.72 27.31 -4.84
N MET A 36 14.89 27.22 -6.15
CA MET A 36 16.17 27.52 -6.82
C MET A 36 16.31 29.04 -7.02
N ALA A 37 17.43 29.60 -6.59
CA ALA A 37 17.78 31.01 -6.75
C ALA A 37 16.69 32.01 -6.28
N ARG A 38 15.88 31.66 -5.28
CA ARG A 38 14.77 32.47 -4.73
C ARG A 38 13.73 32.89 -5.79
N ARG A 39 13.54 32.07 -6.81
CA ARG A 39 12.52 32.28 -7.87
C ARG A 39 11.46 31.20 -7.78
N ALA A 40 10.34 31.40 -8.45
CA ALA A 40 9.31 30.38 -8.61
C ALA A 40 9.80 29.20 -9.50
N ARG A 41 10.88 28.58 -9.07
CA ARG A 41 11.58 27.48 -9.75
C ARG A 41 12.11 26.51 -8.70
N ALA A 42 11.88 25.22 -8.89
CA ALA A 42 12.42 24.16 -8.06
C ALA A 42 12.89 23.01 -8.94
N GLY A 43 13.86 22.23 -8.49
CA GLY A 43 14.40 21.13 -9.27
C GLY A 43 15.38 20.29 -8.47
N PHE A 44 15.80 19.20 -9.09
CA PHE A 44 16.73 18.22 -8.54
C PHE A 44 17.63 17.67 -9.66
N PRO A 45 18.83 17.12 -9.31
CA PRO A 45 19.75 16.55 -10.29
C PRO A 45 19.10 15.41 -11.10
N VAL A 46 19.49 15.30 -12.37
CA VAL A 46 19.02 14.22 -13.26
C VAL A 46 19.62 12.90 -12.80
N ASN A 47 18.85 12.15 -12.04
CA ASN A 47 19.07 10.74 -11.78
C ASN A 47 17.72 10.04 -11.58
N ALA A 48 17.69 8.74 -11.89
CA ALA A 48 16.46 7.94 -11.86
C ALA A 48 15.85 7.85 -10.46
N ALA A 49 16.69 7.71 -9.42
CA ALA A 49 16.23 7.58 -8.04
C ALA A 49 15.54 8.85 -7.53
N SER A 50 16.16 10.03 -7.76
CA SER A 50 15.56 11.31 -7.38
C SER A 50 14.29 11.62 -8.17
N LEU A 51 14.24 11.24 -9.45
CA LEU A 51 13.04 11.38 -10.27
C LEU A 51 11.91 10.50 -9.75
N GLN A 52 12.17 9.21 -9.52
CA GLN A 52 11.14 8.30 -9.01
C GLN A 52 10.65 8.73 -7.63
N GLN A 53 11.55 9.10 -6.72
CA GLN A 53 11.16 9.61 -5.39
C GLN A 53 10.26 10.85 -5.48
N THR A 54 10.58 11.78 -6.37
CA THR A 54 9.76 12.98 -6.60
C THR A 54 8.38 12.60 -7.18
N VAL A 55 8.36 11.70 -8.15
CA VAL A 55 7.11 11.18 -8.72
C VAL A 55 6.26 10.47 -7.68
N ASP A 56 6.85 9.63 -6.83
CA ASP A 56 6.14 8.93 -5.76
C ASP A 56 5.47 9.91 -4.78
N CYS A 57 6.17 10.98 -4.40
CA CYS A 57 5.59 12.01 -3.54
C CYS A 57 4.39 12.71 -4.19
N LEU A 58 4.49 13.05 -5.48
CA LEU A 58 3.42 13.75 -6.20
C LEU A 58 2.23 12.82 -6.49
N THR A 59 2.47 11.58 -6.91
CA THR A 59 1.39 10.63 -7.22
C THR A 59 0.66 10.14 -5.98
N ARG A 60 1.34 10.03 -4.82
CA ARG A 60 0.67 9.81 -3.53
C ARG A 60 -0.24 10.98 -3.14
N ALA A 61 0.11 12.19 -3.53
CA ALA A 61 -0.72 13.39 -3.37
C ALA A 61 -1.78 13.56 -4.48
N GLU A 62 -2.13 12.48 -5.19
CA GLU A 62 -3.14 12.45 -6.27
C GLU A 62 -2.78 13.32 -7.49
N LEU A 63 -1.54 13.75 -7.63
CA LEU A 63 -1.07 14.59 -8.72
C LEU A 63 -0.52 13.74 -9.86
N SER A 64 -0.76 14.17 -11.09
CA SER A 64 -0.15 13.58 -12.30
C SER A 64 1.09 14.38 -12.69
N VAL A 65 2.08 13.71 -13.26
CA VAL A 65 3.38 14.28 -13.61
C VAL A 65 3.69 14.01 -15.07
N ALA A 66 4.10 15.05 -15.82
CA ALA A 66 4.57 14.89 -17.19
C ALA A 66 6.09 15.16 -17.24
N VAL A 67 6.85 14.15 -17.64
CA VAL A 67 8.32 14.21 -17.71
C VAL A 67 8.75 14.51 -19.13
N TYR A 68 9.41 15.65 -19.30
CA TYR A 68 10.00 16.09 -20.57
C TYR A 68 11.52 15.98 -20.50
N VAL A 69 12.11 15.29 -21.45
CA VAL A 69 13.55 15.10 -21.54
C VAL A 69 14.14 15.86 -22.74
N GLN A 70 15.45 16.13 -22.72
CA GLN A 70 16.15 16.67 -23.86
C GLN A 70 16.15 15.68 -25.03
N SER A 71 15.88 16.18 -26.25
CA SER A 71 16.02 15.36 -27.46
C SER A 71 17.51 15.04 -27.68
N ALA A 72 17.78 13.78 -28.07
CA ALA A 72 19.12 13.35 -28.44
C ALA A 72 19.65 14.09 -29.69
N GLU A 73 18.75 14.43 -30.64
CA GLU A 73 19.09 15.11 -31.87
C GLU A 73 19.25 16.64 -31.70
N ASN A 74 18.44 17.23 -30.85
CA ASN A 74 18.47 18.68 -30.60
C ASN A 74 18.35 19.00 -29.10
N LYS A 75 19.45 19.39 -28.48
CA LYS A 75 19.50 19.71 -27.05
C LYS A 75 18.62 20.90 -26.62
N THR A 76 18.14 21.71 -27.54
CA THR A 76 17.20 22.81 -27.24
C THR A 76 15.74 22.33 -27.21
N MET A 77 15.43 21.23 -27.84
CA MET A 77 14.10 20.63 -27.91
C MET A 77 13.83 19.72 -26.72
N ARG A 78 12.60 19.77 -26.21
CA ARG A 78 12.09 18.91 -25.14
C ARG A 78 11.00 18.02 -25.66
N VAL A 79 11.10 16.72 -25.39
CA VAL A 79 10.15 15.69 -25.83
C VAL A 79 9.47 15.11 -24.60
N LEU A 80 8.14 15.00 -24.63
CA LEU A 80 7.38 14.28 -23.61
C LEU A 80 7.80 12.82 -23.62
N ARG A 81 8.36 12.37 -22.49
CA ARG A 81 8.86 10.99 -22.37
C ARG A 81 7.83 10.06 -21.78
N GLN A 82 7.17 10.51 -20.70
CA GLN A 82 6.15 9.72 -20.02
C GLN A 82 5.23 10.63 -19.21
N VAL A 83 3.95 10.25 -19.12
CA VAL A 83 2.99 10.78 -18.15
C VAL A 83 2.80 9.77 -17.03
N LEU A 84 3.05 10.20 -15.80
CA LEU A 84 2.94 9.39 -14.60
C LEU A 84 1.73 9.84 -13.79
N THR A 85 1.02 8.88 -13.24
CA THR A 85 -0.22 9.10 -12.50
C THR A 85 -0.30 8.13 -11.32
N PRO A 86 -1.22 8.31 -10.37
CA PRO A 86 -1.44 7.29 -9.33
C PRO A 86 -1.71 5.88 -9.85
N GLY A 87 -2.24 5.74 -11.09
CA GLY A 87 -2.48 4.45 -11.74
C GLY A 87 -1.30 3.91 -12.55
N ALA A 88 -0.28 4.74 -12.81
CA ALA A 88 0.95 4.37 -13.51
C ALA A 88 2.12 5.22 -12.97
N PRO A 89 2.54 5.02 -11.71
CA PRO A 89 3.46 5.91 -11.03
C PRO A 89 4.93 5.64 -11.33
N THR A 90 5.29 4.50 -11.91
CA THR A 90 6.69 4.14 -12.14
C THR A 90 7.22 4.75 -13.44
N TYR A 91 8.35 5.47 -13.34
CA TYR A 91 9.07 5.98 -14.48
C TYR A 91 9.89 4.85 -15.14
N LEU A 92 9.51 4.46 -16.34
CA LEU A 92 10.05 3.29 -17.01
C LEU A 92 11.38 3.54 -17.75
N HIS A 93 11.74 4.81 -17.98
CA HIS A 93 12.90 5.18 -18.80
C HIS A 93 14.12 5.63 -17.96
N GLY A 94 14.08 5.42 -16.66
CA GLY A 94 15.13 5.87 -15.72
C GLY A 94 16.20 4.83 -15.43
N ASN A 95 16.14 3.67 -16.05
CA ASN A 95 17.13 2.63 -15.82
C ASN A 95 18.43 2.98 -16.57
N GLU A 96 19.44 3.37 -15.81
CA GLU A 96 20.82 3.21 -16.24
C GLU A 96 21.14 1.72 -16.24
N LEU A 97 21.83 1.23 -17.29
CA LEU A 97 22.22 -0.17 -17.40
C LEU A 97 22.91 -0.64 -16.11
N GLY A 98 22.36 -1.68 -15.48
CA GLY A 98 22.90 -2.28 -14.24
C GLY A 98 22.48 -1.61 -12.94
N LYS A 99 21.77 -0.48 -12.95
CA LYS A 99 21.19 0.12 -11.75
C LYS A 99 19.69 0.19 -11.91
N GLU A 100 18.97 -0.71 -11.23
CA GLU A 100 17.54 -0.47 -11.04
C GLU A 100 17.36 0.85 -10.28
N ALA A 101 16.37 1.64 -10.69
CA ALA A 101 15.95 2.79 -9.91
C ALA A 101 15.75 2.32 -8.45
N ILE A 102 16.43 2.98 -7.51
CA ILE A 102 16.37 2.62 -6.09
C ILE A 102 14.93 2.83 -5.65
N GLY A 103 14.20 1.74 -5.50
CA GLY A 103 12.79 1.75 -5.08
C GLY A 103 12.06 0.49 -5.50
N GLU A 104 11.04 0.12 -4.75
CA GLU A 104 10.16 -0.99 -5.08
C GLU A 104 9.28 -0.59 -6.28
N PHE A 105 9.18 -1.46 -7.30
CA PHE A 105 8.29 -1.21 -8.44
C PHE A 105 6.84 -1.08 -7.94
N SER A 106 6.23 0.07 -8.21
CA SER A 106 4.82 0.30 -7.93
C SER A 106 3.98 0.01 -9.17
N GLU A 107 3.07 -0.95 -9.05
CA GLU A 107 2.11 -1.26 -10.11
C GLU A 107 1.15 -0.09 -10.37
N GLY A 108 0.96 0.76 -9.37
CA GLY A 108 -0.03 1.82 -9.38
C GLY A 108 -1.43 1.33 -9.00
N ARG A 109 -2.34 2.27 -8.89
CA ARG A 109 -3.74 2.02 -8.57
C ARG A 109 -4.52 1.64 -9.83
N PRO A 110 -5.54 0.75 -9.76
CA PRO A 110 -6.38 0.45 -10.90
C PRO A 110 -7.21 1.67 -11.31
N TYR A 111 -7.38 1.87 -12.60
CA TYR A 111 -8.46 2.72 -13.12
C TYR A 111 -9.74 1.90 -13.14
N ILE A 112 -10.85 2.55 -12.81
CA ILE A 112 -12.14 1.88 -12.71
C ILE A 112 -13.02 2.27 -13.89
N ALA A 113 -13.69 1.29 -14.48
CA ALA A 113 -14.76 1.50 -15.45
C ALA A 113 -16.05 0.84 -14.96
N MET A 114 -17.17 1.57 -15.05
CA MET A 114 -18.46 1.09 -14.56
C MET A 114 -19.58 1.36 -15.56
N ARG A 115 -20.48 0.38 -15.70
CA ARG A 115 -21.67 0.45 -16.53
C ARG A 115 -22.86 -0.15 -15.82
N LEU A 116 -23.97 0.61 -15.73
CA LEU A 116 -25.22 0.06 -15.24
C LEU A 116 -25.94 -0.71 -16.34
N ARG A 117 -26.26 -1.95 -16.05
CA ARG A 117 -27.03 -2.86 -16.91
C ARG A 117 -28.46 -3.02 -16.37
N THR A 118 -29.31 -3.74 -17.11
CA THR A 118 -30.67 -4.06 -16.66
C THR A 118 -30.67 -5.03 -15.48
N ASP A 119 -29.71 -5.93 -15.45
CA ASP A 119 -29.56 -7.09 -14.59
C ASP A 119 -28.48 -6.93 -13.51
N GLY A 120 -27.76 -5.80 -13.48
CA GLY A 120 -26.69 -5.58 -12.51
C GLY A 120 -25.76 -4.42 -12.88
N LEU A 121 -24.56 -4.42 -12.31
CA LEU A 121 -23.55 -3.43 -12.56
C LEU A 121 -22.27 -4.15 -13.04
N LEU A 122 -21.82 -3.78 -14.23
CA LEU A 122 -20.48 -4.14 -14.68
C LEU A 122 -19.47 -3.26 -13.96
N PHE A 123 -18.53 -3.88 -13.30
CA PHE A 123 -17.39 -3.25 -12.63
C PHE A 123 -16.09 -3.78 -13.21
N ALA A 124 -15.22 -2.90 -13.68
CA ALA A 124 -13.96 -3.26 -14.28
C ALA A 124 -12.79 -2.50 -13.69
N GLU A 125 -11.70 -3.21 -13.45
CA GLU A 125 -10.39 -2.69 -13.08
C GLU A 125 -9.49 -2.68 -14.32
N ILE A 126 -8.98 -1.50 -14.71
CA ILE A 126 -8.03 -1.33 -15.81
C ILE A 126 -6.64 -1.10 -15.23
N ARG A 127 -5.68 -1.95 -15.57
CA ARG A 127 -4.29 -1.90 -15.09
C ARG A 127 -3.34 -1.66 -16.26
N PRO A 128 -2.89 -0.42 -16.48
CA PRO A 128 -2.09 -0.06 -17.64
C PRO A 128 -0.78 -0.84 -17.77
N PHE A 129 -0.07 -1.03 -16.65
CA PHE A 129 1.21 -1.75 -16.65
C PHE A 129 1.07 -3.26 -16.85
N ARG A 130 -0.10 -3.83 -16.55
CA ARG A 130 -0.42 -5.23 -16.86
C ARG A 130 -1.00 -5.42 -18.24
N ARG A 131 -1.39 -4.35 -18.92
CA ARG A 131 -2.21 -4.42 -20.13
C ARG A 131 -3.44 -5.32 -19.96
N GLU A 132 -4.18 -5.10 -18.88
CA GLU A 132 -5.21 -6.00 -18.43
C GLU A 132 -6.45 -5.20 -17.99
N VAL A 133 -7.62 -5.71 -18.37
CA VAL A 133 -8.93 -5.26 -17.89
C VAL A 133 -9.58 -6.45 -17.21
N ARG A 134 -9.73 -6.40 -15.90
CA ARG A 134 -10.48 -7.40 -15.13
C ARG A 134 -11.88 -6.91 -14.87
N PHE A 135 -12.87 -7.63 -15.29
CA PHE A 135 -14.24 -7.19 -15.08
C PHE A 135 -15.14 -8.27 -14.48
N ARG A 136 -16.16 -7.82 -13.77
CA ARG A 136 -17.24 -8.61 -13.20
C ARG A 136 -18.56 -8.00 -13.62
N GLU A 137 -19.53 -8.87 -13.78
CA GLU A 137 -20.94 -8.54 -13.94
C GLU A 137 -21.65 -8.77 -12.60
N ASP A 138 -22.79 -8.17 -12.38
CA ASP A 138 -23.63 -8.38 -11.18
C ASP A 138 -23.00 -7.91 -9.84
N VAL A 139 -22.09 -6.92 -9.88
CA VAL A 139 -21.56 -6.29 -8.68
C VAL A 139 -22.61 -5.37 -8.06
N THR A 140 -22.67 -5.35 -6.73
CA THR A 140 -23.62 -4.51 -6.01
C THR A 140 -23.00 -3.12 -5.72
N PRO A 141 -23.81 -2.06 -5.60
CA PRO A 141 -23.27 -0.74 -5.23
C PRO A 141 -22.46 -0.75 -3.93
N GLU A 142 -22.91 -1.50 -2.94
CA GLU A 142 -22.26 -1.61 -1.63
C GLU A 142 -20.90 -2.36 -1.72
N ALA A 143 -20.79 -3.31 -2.65
CA ALA A 143 -19.52 -3.98 -2.95
C ALA A 143 -18.57 -3.08 -3.74
N VAL A 144 -19.10 -2.25 -4.65
CA VAL A 144 -18.30 -1.21 -5.33
C VAL A 144 -17.66 -0.27 -4.32
N GLU A 145 -18.39 0.18 -3.30
CA GLU A 145 -17.82 1.03 -2.24
C GLU A 145 -16.60 0.38 -1.57
N ALA A 146 -16.67 -0.93 -1.27
CA ALA A 146 -15.56 -1.67 -0.69
C ALA A 146 -14.36 -1.81 -1.65
N LEU A 147 -14.64 -2.09 -2.93
CA LEU A 147 -13.59 -2.20 -3.95
C LEU A 147 -12.88 -0.86 -4.21
N LEU A 148 -13.62 0.26 -4.14
CA LEU A 148 -13.04 1.61 -4.25
C LEU A 148 -12.26 2.03 -2.99
N ALA A 149 -12.62 1.49 -1.83
CA ALA A 149 -11.95 1.76 -0.55
C ALA A 149 -10.73 0.87 -0.28
N ASP A 150 -10.33 0.02 -1.23
CA ASP A 150 -9.13 -0.81 -1.08
C ASP A 150 -7.90 0.07 -0.77
N GLN A 151 -6.99 -0.44 0.08
CA GLN A 151 -5.85 0.30 0.63
C GLN A 151 -4.96 0.98 -0.39
N ASP A 152 -4.87 0.38 -1.59
CA ASP A 152 -4.12 0.98 -2.68
C ASP A 152 -4.88 2.13 -3.35
N GLY A 153 -6.18 2.31 -3.02
CA GLY A 153 -7.06 3.29 -3.65
C GLY A 153 -7.33 2.98 -5.12
N VAL A 154 -7.93 3.95 -5.81
CA VAL A 154 -8.19 3.89 -7.26
C VAL A 154 -7.55 5.08 -7.96
N ALA A 155 -7.17 4.89 -9.23
CA ALA A 155 -6.67 5.98 -10.06
C ALA A 155 -7.84 6.78 -10.67
N TRP A 156 -7.65 8.08 -10.82
CA TRP A 156 -8.61 8.99 -11.40
C TRP A 156 -8.29 9.31 -12.87
N PRO A 157 -9.28 9.52 -13.71
CA PRO A 157 -10.72 9.51 -13.44
C PRO A 157 -11.33 8.10 -13.42
N ILE A 158 -12.48 7.93 -12.75
CA ILE A 158 -13.33 6.76 -12.93
C ILE A 158 -14.14 6.93 -14.21
N PHE A 159 -14.12 5.93 -15.10
CA PHE A 159 -14.91 5.92 -16.32
C PHE A 159 -16.31 5.39 -16.05
N VAL A 160 -17.32 6.13 -16.46
CA VAL A 160 -18.72 5.76 -16.29
C VAL A 160 -19.47 5.89 -17.62
N ASP A 161 -20.33 4.91 -17.91
CA ASP A 161 -21.22 4.99 -19.06
C ASP A 161 -22.13 6.23 -18.95
N GLY A 162 -22.10 7.09 -19.98
CA GLY A 162 -22.84 8.35 -20.05
C GLY A 162 -24.35 8.22 -20.35
N SER A 163 -24.92 7.00 -20.29
CA SER A 163 -26.36 6.82 -20.47
C SER A 163 -27.16 7.58 -19.40
N ARG A 164 -28.37 8.04 -19.76
CA ARG A 164 -29.25 8.79 -18.83
C ARG A 164 -29.54 8.00 -17.56
N ARG A 165 -29.67 6.67 -17.68
CA ARG A 165 -29.90 5.77 -16.53
C ARG A 165 -28.70 5.76 -15.58
N SER A 166 -27.49 5.55 -16.11
CA SER A 166 -26.25 5.57 -15.33
C SER A 166 -26.07 6.92 -14.63
N PHE A 167 -26.29 8.02 -15.36
CA PHE A 167 -26.21 9.37 -14.81
C PHE A 167 -27.16 9.58 -13.62
N GLN A 168 -28.43 9.20 -13.78
CA GLN A 168 -29.43 9.36 -12.72
C GLN A 168 -29.14 8.49 -11.49
N GLN A 169 -28.67 7.26 -11.69
CA GLN A 169 -28.43 6.31 -10.59
C GLN A 169 -27.14 6.65 -9.83
N VAL A 170 -26.04 6.87 -10.55
CA VAL A 170 -24.72 7.15 -9.94
C VAL A 170 -24.75 8.48 -9.17
N ASN A 171 -25.49 9.48 -9.65
CA ASN A 171 -25.64 10.74 -8.92
C ASN A 171 -26.43 10.62 -7.60
N LYS A 172 -27.18 9.54 -7.40
CA LYS A 172 -27.85 9.26 -6.11
C LYS A 172 -26.87 8.69 -5.06
N TRP A 173 -25.75 8.13 -5.48
CA TRP A 173 -24.76 7.58 -4.58
C TRP A 173 -23.87 8.71 -4.05
N LYS A 174 -24.18 9.25 -2.86
CA LYS A 174 -23.45 10.34 -2.23
C LYS A 174 -21.98 9.99 -1.96
N TRP A 175 -21.72 8.74 -1.64
CA TRP A 175 -20.38 8.19 -1.41
C TRP A 175 -19.53 8.04 -2.68
N PHE A 176 -20.16 8.07 -3.89
CA PHE A 176 -19.44 7.84 -5.12
C PHE A 176 -18.59 9.06 -5.51
N PRO A 177 -17.32 8.85 -5.89
CA PRO A 177 -16.39 9.94 -6.15
C PRO A 177 -16.87 10.93 -7.21
N LYS A 178 -16.57 12.22 -7.02
CA LYS A 178 -16.92 13.29 -7.96
C LYS A 178 -16.01 13.31 -9.20
N GLN A 179 -14.77 12.83 -9.07
CA GLN A 179 -13.78 12.77 -10.15
C GLN A 179 -14.07 11.62 -11.10
N ARG A 180 -15.03 11.80 -11.98
CA ARG A 180 -15.51 10.79 -12.93
C ARG A 180 -15.55 11.33 -14.34
N ARG A 181 -15.34 10.47 -15.32
CA ARG A 181 -15.43 10.78 -16.75
C ARG A 181 -16.57 10.01 -17.39
N TRP A 182 -17.54 10.75 -17.89
CA TRP A 182 -18.69 10.19 -18.59
C TRP A 182 -18.31 9.89 -20.03
N LEU A 183 -18.49 8.63 -20.46
CA LEU A 183 -18.30 8.24 -21.86
C LEU A 183 -19.64 8.17 -22.56
N ASN A 184 -19.83 9.06 -23.53
CA ASN A 184 -21.02 9.01 -24.39
C ASN A 184 -20.84 7.88 -25.39
N LEU A 185 -21.73 6.90 -25.31
CA LEU A 185 -21.73 5.71 -26.14
C LEU A 185 -23.00 5.70 -27.01
N PRO A 186 -22.95 5.06 -28.19
CA PRO A 186 -24.17 4.76 -28.96
C PRO A 186 -25.14 3.91 -28.13
N SER A 187 -26.44 3.99 -28.42
CA SER A 187 -27.44 3.08 -27.83
C SER A 187 -27.16 1.63 -28.24
N GLU A 188 -27.23 0.70 -27.28
CA GLU A 188 -27.05 -0.75 -27.50
C GLU A 188 -25.61 -1.23 -27.78
N VAL A 189 -24.63 -0.69 -27.07
CA VAL A 189 -23.25 -1.12 -27.22
C VAL A 189 -22.95 -2.32 -26.32
N ARG A 190 -22.12 -3.25 -26.81
CA ARG A 190 -21.56 -4.36 -26.02
C ARG A 190 -20.59 -3.85 -24.97
N ASP A 191 -20.45 -4.61 -23.88
CA ASP A 191 -19.53 -4.27 -22.79
C ASP A 191 -18.06 -4.17 -23.27
N ASP A 192 -17.65 -5.09 -24.14
CA ASP A 192 -16.30 -5.04 -24.75
C ASP A 192 -15.99 -3.72 -25.45
N TYR A 193 -16.96 -3.15 -26.15
CA TYR A 193 -16.77 -1.85 -26.78
C TYR A 193 -16.59 -0.74 -25.75
N PHE A 194 -17.38 -0.77 -24.66
CA PHE A 194 -17.23 0.19 -23.58
C PHE A 194 -15.83 0.09 -22.93
N LEU A 195 -15.40 -1.13 -22.57
CA LEU A 195 -14.09 -1.37 -21.98
C LEU A 195 -12.94 -0.98 -22.91
N ASN A 196 -13.03 -1.34 -24.20
CA ASN A 196 -12.03 -0.92 -25.20
C ASN A 196 -11.96 0.60 -25.33
N ARG A 197 -13.10 1.29 -25.27
CA ARG A 197 -13.13 2.76 -25.32
C ARG A 197 -12.43 3.36 -24.10
N CYS A 198 -12.65 2.82 -22.92
CA CYS A 198 -11.95 3.23 -21.70
C CYS A 198 -10.43 3.04 -21.85
N CYS A 199 -9.98 1.90 -22.38
CA CYS A 199 -8.56 1.62 -22.62
C CYS A 199 -7.94 2.58 -23.62
N GLN A 200 -8.64 2.90 -24.72
CA GLN A 200 -8.17 3.87 -25.73
C GLN A 200 -7.99 5.27 -25.13
N GLU A 201 -8.99 5.76 -24.40
CA GLU A 201 -8.93 7.05 -23.71
C GLU A 201 -7.76 7.09 -22.71
N LEU A 202 -7.55 5.97 -21.99
CA LEU A 202 -6.47 5.85 -21.03
C LEU A 202 -5.09 5.85 -21.71
N CYS A 203 -4.91 5.10 -22.78
CA CYS A 203 -3.66 5.09 -23.57
C CYS A 203 -3.34 6.49 -24.10
N GLN A 204 -4.33 7.21 -24.61
CA GLN A 204 -4.14 8.59 -25.09
C GLN A 204 -3.74 9.52 -23.93
N THR A 205 -4.40 9.40 -22.78
CA THR A 205 -4.11 10.24 -21.60
C THR A 205 -2.71 9.99 -21.06
N LEU A 206 -2.30 8.72 -20.96
CA LEU A 206 -1.01 8.33 -20.39
C LEU A 206 0.13 8.32 -21.42
N GLN A 207 -0.14 8.60 -22.69
CA GLN A 207 0.82 8.51 -23.78
C GLN A 207 1.46 7.11 -23.89
N LEU A 208 0.66 6.06 -23.65
CA LEU A 208 1.12 4.68 -23.75
C LEU A 208 1.04 4.20 -25.20
N ALA A 209 1.96 3.30 -25.58
CA ALA A 209 1.86 2.58 -26.84
C ALA A 209 0.52 1.84 -26.93
N GLN A 210 0.02 1.58 -28.13
CA GLN A 210 -1.23 0.80 -28.29
C GLN A 210 -0.98 -0.72 -28.22
N GLU A 211 0.21 -1.15 -28.60
CA GLU A 211 0.64 -2.54 -28.54
C GLU A 211 1.48 -2.84 -27.27
N PRO A 212 1.38 -4.03 -26.68
CA PRO A 212 0.37 -5.05 -26.96
C PRO A 212 -1.05 -4.60 -26.50
N PRO A 213 -2.13 -5.16 -27.05
CA PRO A 213 -3.49 -4.81 -26.68
C PRO A 213 -3.79 -5.22 -25.24
N PHE A 214 -4.82 -4.59 -24.66
CA PHE A 214 -5.32 -5.01 -23.35
C PHE A 214 -6.04 -6.35 -23.46
N VAL A 215 -5.74 -7.26 -22.55
CA VAL A 215 -6.49 -8.52 -22.39
C VAL A 215 -7.67 -8.29 -21.47
N HIS A 216 -8.83 -8.74 -21.90
CA HIS A 216 -10.07 -8.69 -21.13
C HIS A 216 -10.23 -9.99 -20.33
N VAL A 217 -10.12 -9.90 -19.01
CA VAL A 217 -10.28 -11.04 -18.11
C VAL A 217 -11.65 -10.96 -17.44
N ARG A 218 -12.58 -11.78 -17.90
CA ARG A 218 -13.87 -11.93 -17.23
C ARG A 218 -13.66 -12.81 -16.00
N LEU A 219 -13.85 -12.24 -14.82
CA LEU A 219 -13.76 -13.00 -13.59
C LEU A 219 -15.03 -13.82 -13.44
N ASN A 220 -14.91 -15.12 -13.65
CA ASN A 220 -16.02 -16.05 -13.45
C ASN A 220 -16.41 -16.06 -11.97
N THR A 221 -17.68 -15.78 -11.69
CA THR A 221 -18.26 -15.70 -10.36
C THR A 221 -19.32 -16.78 -10.11
N ALA A 222 -19.49 -17.74 -11.05
CA ALA A 222 -20.48 -18.80 -10.94
C ALA A 222 -20.28 -19.59 -9.62
N GLY A 223 -21.30 -19.56 -8.77
CA GLY A 223 -21.27 -20.18 -7.45
C GLY A 223 -20.27 -19.59 -6.46
N ALA A 224 -19.61 -18.48 -6.78
CA ALA A 224 -18.68 -17.83 -5.86
C ALA A 224 -19.42 -17.08 -4.75
N LEU A 225 -18.71 -16.89 -3.62
CA LEU A 225 -19.09 -15.91 -2.63
C LEU A 225 -19.09 -14.51 -3.27
N GLN A 226 -20.13 -13.71 -3.02
CA GLN A 226 -20.22 -12.35 -3.55
C GLN A 226 -19.12 -11.43 -2.97
N PRO A 227 -18.68 -10.41 -3.72
CA PRO A 227 -17.76 -9.43 -3.21
C PRO A 227 -18.28 -8.79 -1.91
N LEU A 228 -17.36 -8.54 -0.97
CA LEU A 228 -17.70 -8.02 0.35
C LEU A 228 -18.24 -6.59 0.27
N THR A 229 -19.17 -6.24 1.14
CA THR A 229 -19.53 -4.85 1.40
C THR A 229 -18.43 -4.15 2.22
N LEU A 230 -18.39 -2.81 2.21
CA LEU A 230 -17.38 -2.03 2.94
C LEU A 230 -17.38 -2.36 4.45
N SER A 231 -18.57 -2.41 5.07
CA SER A 231 -18.72 -2.75 6.49
C SER A 231 -18.18 -4.15 6.78
N THR A 232 -18.54 -5.15 5.96
CA THR A 232 -18.05 -6.52 6.11
C THR A 232 -16.53 -6.62 5.94
N ALA A 233 -15.98 -5.97 4.92
CA ALA A 233 -14.54 -6.00 4.64
C ALA A 233 -13.71 -5.37 5.76
N LYS A 234 -14.19 -4.27 6.35
CA LYS A 234 -13.56 -3.60 7.49
C LYS A 234 -13.66 -4.44 8.77
N ASN A 235 -14.85 -4.89 9.12
CA ASN A 235 -15.08 -5.63 10.37
C ASN A 235 -14.42 -7.01 10.40
N LEU A 236 -14.22 -7.66 9.24
CA LEU A 236 -13.43 -8.89 9.11
C LEU A 236 -11.91 -8.64 8.98
N GLY A 237 -11.47 -7.38 8.95
CA GLY A 237 -10.06 -7.03 8.81
C GLY A 237 -9.45 -7.30 7.43
N VAL A 238 -10.26 -7.42 6.38
CA VAL A 238 -9.77 -7.52 4.99
C VAL A 238 -9.32 -6.14 4.49
N LEU A 239 -10.03 -5.09 4.89
CA LEU A 239 -9.61 -3.70 4.80
C LEU A 239 -9.19 -3.20 6.19
N LYS A 240 -8.22 -2.31 6.24
CA LYS A 240 -7.75 -1.73 7.52
C LYS A 240 -8.85 -0.88 8.15
N GLN A 241 -9.03 -1.08 9.43
CA GLN A 241 -9.89 -0.29 10.31
C GLN A 241 -9.23 -0.22 11.68
N ASP A 242 -9.26 0.96 12.30
CA ASP A 242 -8.72 1.11 13.64
C ASP A 242 -9.42 0.19 14.65
N GLY A 243 -8.64 -0.45 15.50
CA GLY A 243 -9.14 -1.42 16.49
C GLY A 243 -9.55 -2.79 15.92
N VAL A 244 -9.44 -3.04 14.61
CA VAL A 244 -9.69 -4.36 14.00
C VAL A 244 -8.38 -4.96 13.49
N PRO A 245 -8.00 -6.18 13.94
CA PRO A 245 -6.80 -6.84 13.43
C PRO A 245 -6.87 -7.09 11.92
N PHE A 246 -5.76 -6.84 11.21
CA PHE A 246 -5.71 -6.93 9.76
C PHE A 246 -5.52 -8.39 9.31
N LEU A 247 -6.57 -9.04 8.80
CA LEU A 247 -6.61 -10.46 8.45
C LEU A 247 -5.48 -10.88 7.49
N VAL A 248 -5.20 -10.06 6.47
CA VAL A 248 -4.16 -10.38 5.48
C VAL A 248 -2.78 -10.46 6.10
N ALA A 249 -2.48 -9.63 7.12
CA ALA A 249 -1.21 -9.67 7.82
C ALA A 249 -1.04 -10.93 8.70
N HIS A 250 -2.15 -11.47 9.21
CA HIS A 250 -2.15 -12.69 10.03
C HIS A 250 -2.28 -13.98 9.20
N ALA A 251 -2.72 -13.88 7.96
CA ALA A 251 -2.81 -15.02 7.04
C ALA A 251 -1.50 -15.30 6.28
N LEU A 252 -0.52 -14.40 6.33
CA LEU A 252 0.78 -14.50 5.65
C LEU A 252 1.91 -14.11 6.59
N SER A 253 3.10 -14.68 6.36
CA SER A 253 4.31 -14.24 7.07
C SER A 253 4.57 -12.73 6.90
N PRO A 254 5.09 -12.02 7.91
CA PRO A 254 5.55 -10.63 7.77
C PRO A 254 6.54 -10.41 6.64
N GLU A 255 7.31 -11.45 6.28
CA GLU A 255 8.31 -11.42 5.21
C GLU A 255 7.72 -11.71 3.81
N ALA A 256 6.41 -12.06 3.74
CA ALA A 256 5.78 -12.36 2.46
C ALA A 256 5.84 -11.16 1.50
N PRO A 257 6.09 -11.38 0.20
CA PRO A 257 6.16 -10.30 -0.79
C PRO A 257 4.88 -9.47 -0.87
N ALA A 258 5.00 -8.20 -1.25
CA ALA A 258 3.84 -7.32 -1.41
C ALA A 258 2.85 -7.82 -2.47
N SER A 259 3.33 -8.51 -3.52
CA SER A 259 2.49 -9.13 -4.55
C SER A 259 1.55 -10.20 -3.96
N THR A 260 2.08 -11.08 -3.10
CA THR A 260 1.30 -12.15 -2.45
C THR A 260 0.23 -11.57 -1.52
N ARG A 261 0.56 -10.52 -0.74
CA ARG A 261 -0.41 -9.83 0.13
C ARG A 261 -1.53 -9.17 -0.69
N ARG A 262 -1.20 -8.54 -1.83
CA ARG A 262 -2.19 -7.96 -2.73
C ARG A 262 -3.08 -9.03 -3.35
N LEU A 263 -2.50 -10.16 -3.78
CA LEU A 263 -3.27 -11.25 -4.38
C LEU A 263 -4.26 -11.84 -3.37
N LEU A 264 -3.80 -12.18 -2.16
CA LEU A 264 -4.67 -12.70 -1.10
C LEU A 264 -5.80 -11.71 -0.77
N ARG A 265 -5.48 -10.43 -0.56
CA ARG A 265 -6.49 -9.40 -0.25
C ARG A 265 -7.56 -9.30 -1.36
N ARG A 266 -7.15 -9.32 -2.63
CA ARG A 266 -8.08 -9.28 -3.76
C ARG A 266 -9.00 -10.50 -3.80
N TRP A 267 -8.49 -11.69 -3.48
CA TRP A 267 -9.31 -12.89 -3.40
C TRP A 267 -10.33 -12.83 -2.27
N LEU A 268 -9.95 -12.24 -1.13
CA LEU A 268 -10.84 -12.08 0.01
C LEU A 268 -11.91 -11.00 -0.24
N LEU A 269 -11.55 -9.86 -0.85
CA LEU A 269 -12.51 -8.80 -1.19
C LEU A 269 -13.50 -9.22 -2.28
N ALA A 270 -13.01 -9.94 -3.26
CA ALA A 270 -13.76 -10.33 -4.46
C ALA A 270 -13.47 -11.79 -4.82
N PRO A 271 -14.08 -12.75 -4.09
CA PRO A 271 -13.84 -14.17 -4.24
C PRO A 271 -13.99 -14.70 -5.67
N ARG A 272 -13.29 -15.78 -5.96
CA ARG A 272 -13.23 -16.43 -7.27
C ARG A 272 -14.32 -17.50 -7.40
N SER A 273 -14.47 -18.05 -8.62
CA SER A 273 -15.39 -19.15 -8.88
C SER A 273 -15.12 -20.36 -7.98
N GLN A 274 -16.15 -21.18 -7.78
CA GLN A 274 -16.01 -22.44 -7.02
C GLN A 274 -14.91 -23.33 -7.58
N GLU A 275 -14.70 -23.32 -8.90
CA GLU A 275 -13.66 -24.09 -9.56
C GLU A 275 -12.26 -23.63 -9.13
N SER A 276 -12.02 -22.31 -9.15
CA SER A 276 -10.75 -21.72 -8.67
C SER A 276 -10.53 -21.97 -7.18
N VAL A 277 -11.60 -21.88 -6.37
CA VAL A 277 -11.57 -22.17 -4.93
C VAL A 277 -11.22 -23.64 -4.69
N HIS A 278 -11.83 -24.57 -5.45
CA HIS A 278 -11.54 -25.99 -5.35
C HIS A 278 -10.08 -26.29 -5.72
N ALA A 279 -9.58 -25.71 -6.79
CA ALA A 279 -8.19 -25.86 -7.21
C ALA A 279 -7.22 -25.29 -6.16
N MET A 280 -7.49 -24.13 -5.56
CA MET A 280 -6.68 -23.57 -4.46
C MET A 280 -6.63 -24.54 -3.26
N ARG A 281 -7.76 -25.12 -2.91
CA ARG A 281 -7.83 -26.11 -1.83
C ARG A 281 -7.01 -27.37 -2.11
N GLN A 282 -6.98 -27.83 -3.37
CA GLN A 282 -6.13 -28.96 -3.79
C GLN A 282 -4.66 -28.62 -3.60
N MET A 283 -4.21 -27.42 -4.05
CA MET A 283 -2.84 -26.96 -3.85
C MET A 283 -2.47 -26.88 -2.36
N LEU A 284 -3.35 -26.33 -1.52
CA LEU A 284 -3.08 -26.21 -0.08
C LEU A 284 -3.10 -27.58 0.63
N ARG A 285 -3.86 -28.55 0.16
CA ARG A 285 -3.76 -29.93 0.65
C ARG A 285 -2.41 -30.55 0.34
N ALA A 286 -1.88 -30.37 -0.87
CA ALA A 286 -0.56 -30.87 -1.24
C ALA A 286 0.53 -30.28 -0.31
N PHE A 287 0.53 -28.98 -0.05
CA PHE A 287 1.43 -28.32 0.91
C PHE A 287 1.21 -28.78 2.37
N SER A 288 -0.01 -29.12 2.73
CA SER A 288 -0.32 -29.63 4.08
C SER A 288 0.11 -31.07 4.30
N SER A 289 0.09 -31.89 3.24
CA SER A 289 0.46 -33.30 3.27
C SER A 289 1.99 -33.49 3.27
N ASP A 290 2.73 -32.65 2.57
CA ASP A 290 4.19 -32.63 2.53
C ASP A 290 4.72 -31.23 2.92
N GLN A 291 4.90 -31.02 4.24
CA GLN A 291 5.46 -29.77 4.76
C GLN A 291 6.94 -29.52 4.36
N ALA A 292 7.62 -30.54 3.87
CA ALA A 292 8.97 -30.45 3.32
C ALA A 292 8.98 -30.09 1.82
N LEU A 293 7.82 -29.80 1.24
CA LEU A 293 7.73 -29.41 -0.17
C LEU A 293 8.29 -27.99 -0.36
N VAL A 294 9.52 -27.91 -0.83
CA VAL A 294 10.22 -26.63 -1.11
C VAL A 294 10.00 -26.27 -2.57
N LEU A 295 9.60 -25.03 -2.82
CA LEU A 295 9.44 -24.54 -4.19
C LEU A 295 10.81 -24.32 -4.85
N PRO A 296 11.02 -24.81 -6.08
CA PRO A 296 12.27 -24.57 -6.79
C PRO A 296 12.38 -23.10 -7.22
N SER A 297 13.48 -22.44 -6.84
CA SER A 297 13.94 -21.11 -7.31
C SER A 297 12.87 -20.00 -7.47
N LEU A 298 11.74 -20.06 -6.76
CA LEU A 298 10.66 -19.09 -6.84
C LEU A 298 10.73 -17.98 -5.77
N HIS A 299 11.87 -17.77 -5.15
CA HIS A 299 12.07 -16.78 -4.10
C HIS A 299 12.12 -15.32 -4.60
N ARG A 300 12.29 -15.11 -5.91
CA ARG A 300 12.36 -13.79 -6.56
C ARG A 300 11.43 -13.70 -7.78
N VAL A 301 10.15 -13.88 -7.55
CA VAL A 301 9.15 -13.73 -8.63
C VAL A 301 8.97 -12.25 -8.93
N PRO A 302 9.30 -11.77 -10.16
CA PRO A 302 9.07 -10.39 -10.53
C PRO A 302 7.56 -10.13 -10.66
N PRO A 303 7.04 -8.96 -10.26
CA PRO A 303 5.64 -8.64 -10.48
C PRO A 303 5.25 -8.66 -11.97
N VAL A 304 4.10 -9.26 -12.32
CA VAL A 304 3.58 -9.29 -13.71
C VAL A 304 3.58 -7.90 -14.35
N ALA A 305 3.12 -6.91 -13.60
CA ALA A 305 3.09 -5.52 -14.07
C ALA A 305 4.48 -4.98 -14.42
N LYS A 306 5.50 -5.33 -13.64
CA LYS A 306 6.89 -4.93 -13.88
C LYS A 306 7.39 -5.51 -15.21
N VAL A 307 7.23 -6.81 -15.38
CA VAL A 307 7.68 -7.52 -16.59
C VAL A 307 7.05 -6.92 -17.86
N ILE A 308 5.71 -6.82 -17.87
CA ILE A 308 4.98 -6.31 -19.04
C ILE A 308 5.28 -4.84 -19.30
N ALA A 309 5.34 -4.00 -18.27
CA ALA A 309 5.61 -2.56 -18.43
C ALA A 309 6.99 -2.31 -19.05
N TYR A 310 8.04 -2.97 -18.58
CA TYR A 310 9.39 -2.78 -19.10
C TYR A 310 9.57 -3.36 -20.49
N ILE A 311 8.96 -4.51 -20.81
CA ILE A 311 8.96 -5.07 -22.16
C ILE A 311 8.23 -4.10 -23.12
N THR A 312 7.05 -3.62 -22.75
CA THR A 312 6.25 -2.69 -23.56
C THR A 312 6.98 -1.36 -23.79
N ALA A 313 7.65 -0.83 -22.77
CA ALA A 313 8.43 0.40 -22.86
C ALA A 313 9.78 0.21 -23.56
N ARG A 314 10.20 -1.03 -23.85
CA ARG A 314 11.50 -1.41 -24.39
C ARG A 314 12.68 -0.91 -23.55
N THR A 315 12.53 -0.99 -22.21
CA THR A 315 13.51 -0.49 -21.23
C THR A 315 13.86 -1.55 -20.18
N GLY A 316 13.69 -2.82 -20.52
CA GLY A 316 14.01 -3.94 -19.65
C GLY A 316 15.50 -3.94 -19.23
N THR A 317 15.76 -4.41 -18.01
CA THR A 317 17.11 -4.57 -17.47
C THR A 317 17.53 -6.03 -17.49
N GLU A 318 18.83 -6.26 -17.51
CA GLU A 318 19.37 -7.62 -17.40
C GLU A 318 18.83 -8.34 -16.15
N ARG A 319 18.86 -7.69 -15.01
CA ARG A 319 18.38 -8.26 -13.75
C ARG A 319 16.93 -8.70 -13.84
N LEU A 320 16.06 -7.88 -14.44
CA LEU A 320 14.66 -8.26 -14.64
C LEU A 320 14.55 -9.53 -15.48
N PHE A 321 15.31 -9.63 -16.57
CA PHE A 321 15.27 -10.79 -17.43
C PHE A 321 15.87 -12.04 -16.79
N ARG A 322 16.88 -11.90 -15.91
CA ARG A 322 17.37 -13.01 -15.08
C ARG A 322 16.33 -13.46 -14.08
N ASP A 323 15.70 -12.53 -13.36
CA ASP A 323 14.62 -12.86 -12.44
C ASP A 323 13.46 -13.59 -13.17
N VAL A 324 13.14 -13.18 -14.40
CA VAL A 324 12.14 -13.87 -15.26
C VAL A 324 12.66 -15.26 -15.67
N MET A 325 13.91 -15.38 -16.08
CA MET A 325 14.51 -16.65 -16.47
C MET A 325 14.50 -17.65 -15.32
N ASP A 326 14.93 -17.22 -14.12
CA ASP A 326 14.92 -18.07 -12.91
C ASP A 326 13.49 -18.50 -12.55
N CYS A 327 12.53 -17.58 -12.66
CA CYS A 327 11.12 -17.86 -12.42
C CYS A 327 10.58 -18.91 -13.41
N VAL A 328 10.86 -18.76 -14.69
CA VAL A 328 10.41 -19.69 -15.76
C VAL A 328 11.09 -21.05 -15.62
N MET A 329 12.40 -21.10 -15.32
CA MET A 329 13.12 -22.35 -15.05
C MET A 329 12.57 -23.07 -13.83
N GLY A 330 12.28 -22.34 -12.73
CA GLY A 330 11.67 -22.90 -11.54
C GLY A 330 10.30 -23.53 -11.81
N LEU A 331 9.45 -22.84 -12.60
CA LEU A 331 8.15 -23.38 -13.03
C LEU A 331 8.29 -24.62 -13.91
N LYS A 332 9.21 -24.59 -14.89
CA LYS A 332 9.48 -25.75 -15.74
C LYS A 332 9.92 -26.95 -14.89
N THR A 333 10.87 -26.76 -14.00
CA THR A 333 11.35 -27.79 -13.07
C THR A 333 10.21 -28.37 -12.23
N LEU A 334 9.29 -27.52 -11.77
CA LEU A 334 8.12 -27.96 -10.99
C LEU A 334 7.18 -28.80 -11.86
N LEU A 335 6.90 -28.36 -13.09
CA LEU A 335 5.97 -29.05 -13.99
C LEU A 335 6.53 -30.37 -14.57
N GLU A 336 7.83 -30.54 -14.64
CA GLU A 336 8.48 -31.77 -15.11
C GLU A 336 8.72 -32.79 -14.00
N ASN A 337 8.72 -32.37 -12.73
CA ASN A 337 9.05 -33.24 -11.61
C ASN A 337 7.80 -33.84 -10.96
N GLN A 338 7.67 -35.15 -11.00
CA GLN A 338 6.53 -35.91 -10.46
C GLN A 338 6.23 -35.64 -8.98
N ARG A 339 7.23 -35.21 -8.18
CA ARG A 339 7.02 -34.81 -6.78
C ARG A 339 5.96 -33.70 -6.63
N TYR A 340 5.77 -32.87 -7.66
CA TYR A 340 4.82 -31.74 -7.66
C TYR A 340 3.55 -32.05 -8.47
N GLU A 341 3.28 -33.30 -8.82
CA GLU A 341 2.15 -33.67 -9.69
C GLU A 341 0.81 -33.18 -9.15
N ASP A 342 0.62 -33.26 -7.84
CA ASP A 342 -0.61 -32.79 -7.18
C ASP A 342 -0.82 -31.25 -7.30
N LEU A 343 0.22 -30.49 -7.66
CA LEU A 343 0.12 -29.04 -7.89
C LEU A 343 -0.17 -28.67 -9.33
N TRP A 344 0.12 -29.50 -10.33
CA TRP A 344 0.08 -29.11 -11.74
C TRP A 344 -1.32 -28.70 -12.20
N ASN A 345 -2.27 -29.63 -12.14
CA ASN A 345 -3.63 -29.36 -12.62
C ASN A 345 -4.34 -28.21 -11.85
N PRO A 346 -4.28 -28.18 -10.50
CA PRO A 346 -4.87 -27.05 -9.77
C PRO A 346 -4.27 -25.72 -10.13
N LEU A 347 -2.93 -25.63 -10.27
CA LEU A 347 -2.24 -24.40 -10.64
C LEU A 347 -2.68 -23.89 -12.00
N LEU A 348 -2.65 -24.76 -13.02
CA LEU A 348 -2.97 -24.39 -14.41
C LEU A 348 -4.42 -23.95 -14.58
N LYS A 349 -5.37 -24.59 -13.88
CA LYS A 349 -6.77 -24.16 -13.84
C LYS A 349 -6.94 -22.74 -13.29
N ILE A 350 -6.25 -22.42 -12.19
CA ILE A 350 -6.33 -21.07 -11.62
C ILE A 350 -5.67 -20.07 -12.56
N VAL A 351 -4.52 -20.40 -13.13
CA VAL A 351 -3.79 -19.52 -14.08
C VAL A 351 -4.66 -19.21 -15.29
N ALA A 352 -5.28 -20.21 -15.90
CA ALA A 352 -6.19 -20.01 -17.03
C ALA A 352 -7.30 -19.01 -16.68
N SER A 353 -7.97 -19.21 -15.53
CA SER A 353 -9.02 -18.30 -15.04
C SER A 353 -8.49 -16.87 -14.77
N GLU A 354 -7.30 -16.75 -14.18
CA GLU A 354 -6.70 -15.43 -13.82
C GLU A 354 -6.11 -14.69 -15.03
N THR A 355 -5.84 -15.38 -16.14
CA THR A 355 -5.30 -14.79 -17.38
C THR A 355 -6.32 -14.66 -18.49
N GLY A 356 -7.56 -15.11 -18.28
CA GLY A 356 -8.67 -15.04 -19.23
C GLY A 356 -8.60 -16.08 -20.34
N LEU A 357 -7.86 -17.17 -20.12
CA LEU A 357 -7.83 -18.34 -20.99
C LEU A 357 -8.98 -19.31 -20.62
N GLU A 358 -9.51 -20.00 -21.61
CA GLU A 358 -10.53 -21.04 -21.37
C GLU A 358 -9.90 -22.29 -20.71
N ASP A 359 -8.72 -22.67 -21.17
CA ASP A 359 -7.92 -23.78 -20.66
C ASP A 359 -6.42 -23.47 -20.83
N LEU A 360 -5.58 -24.16 -20.05
CA LEU A 360 -4.12 -24.08 -20.15
C LEU A 360 -3.55 -25.49 -19.95
N PRO A 361 -3.46 -26.30 -21.05
CA PRO A 361 -2.87 -27.62 -20.99
C PRO A 361 -1.39 -27.56 -20.55
N ARG A 362 -0.97 -28.56 -19.75
CA ARG A 362 0.40 -28.62 -19.23
C ARG A 362 1.46 -28.59 -20.33
N ASP A 363 1.25 -29.37 -21.38
CA ASP A 363 2.24 -29.52 -22.46
C ASP A 363 2.36 -28.24 -23.29
N ASP A 364 1.25 -27.54 -23.53
CA ASP A 364 1.25 -26.24 -24.21
C ASP A 364 1.96 -25.19 -23.34
N PHE A 365 1.68 -25.21 -22.04
CA PHE A 365 2.35 -24.26 -21.13
C PHE A 365 3.85 -24.56 -21.00
N LEU A 366 4.28 -25.83 -21.00
CA LEU A 366 5.70 -26.18 -21.05
C LEU A 366 6.38 -25.70 -22.32
N ALA A 367 5.71 -25.83 -23.49
CA ALA A 367 6.20 -25.29 -24.75
C ALA A 367 6.37 -23.76 -24.71
N ASP A 368 5.40 -23.04 -24.15
CA ASP A 368 5.49 -21.59 -23.92
C ASP A 368 6.68 -21.22 -23.03
N LEU A 369 6.92 -21.98 -21.94
CA LEU A 369 8.07 -21.76 -21.06
C LEU A 369 9.39 -22.01 -21.77
N ASP A 370 9.47 -23.03 -22.63
CA ASP A 370 10.66 -23.35 -23.43
C ASP A 370 10.96 -22.25 -24.45
N ASP A 371 9.97 -21.72 -25.12
CA ASP A 371 10.11 -20.60 -26.06
C ASP A 371 10.66 -19.34 -25.37
N ILE A 372 10.13 -19.03 -24.19
CA ILE A 372 10.62 -17.89 -23.39
C ILE A 372 12.07 -18.14 -22.96
N LEU A 373 12.39 -19.33 -22.44
CA LEU A 373 13.75 -19.67 -22.01
C LEU A 373 14.74 -19.62 -23.17
N HIS A 374 14.37 -20.15 -24.33
CA HIS A 374 15.20 -20.09 -25.52
C HIS A 374 15.53 -18.66 -25.93
N LEU A 375 14.52 -17.75 -25.94
CA LEU A 375 14.74 -16.34 -26.21
C LEU A 375 15.66 -15.70 -25.16
N LEU A 376 15.43 -15.92 -23.87
CA LEU A 376 16.24 -15.34 -22.81
C LEU A 376 17.68 -15.84 -22.83
N GLN A 377 17.91 -17.16 -23.03
CA GLN A 377 19.23 -17.76 -23.10
C GLN A 377 20.02 -17.29 -24.33
N LYS A 378 19.34 -17.04 -25.45
CA LYS A 378 19.98 -16.46 -26.66
C LYS A 378 20.60 -15.09 -26.38
N TRP A 379 20.01 -14.30 -25.47
CA TRP A 379 20.40 -12.91 -25.24
C TRP A 379 21.19 -12.69 -23.94
N LEU A 380 21.03 -13.55 -22.93
CA LEU A 380 21.69 -13.42 -21.62
C LEU A 380 22.90 -14.35 -21.54
N HIS A 381 24.01 -13.83 -21.05
CA HIS A 381 25.24 -14.60 -20.86
C HIS A 381 25.09 -15.53 -19.64
N ASP A 382 25.64 -16.73 -19.72
CA ASP A 382 25.74 -17.64 -18.57
C ASP A 382 26.83 -17.12 -17.62
N THR A 383 26.42 -16.62 -16.44
CA THR A 383 27.32 -16.08 -15.42
C THR A 383 28.14 -17.16 -14.69
N SER A 384 27.81 -18.43 -14.88
CA SER A 384 28.54 -19.54 -14.26
C SER A 384 29.92 -19.77 -14.85
N GLN A 385 30.22 -19.24 -16.05
CA GLN A 385 31.48 -19.35 -16.77
C GLN A 385 32.31 -18.05 -16.82
N SER A 386 31.91 -17.00 -16.08
CA SER A 386 32.66 -15.74 -16.13
C SER A 386 34.00 -15.88 -15.39
N ASP A 387 35.06 -15.89 -16.11
CA ASP A 387 36.37 -15.37 -15.65
C ASP A 387 36.09 -14.00 -15.06
N ASP A 388 36.56 -13.73 -13.83
CA ASP A 388 36.43 -12.41 -13.20
C ASP A 388 37.02 -11.34 -14.18
N PRO A 389 36.16 -10.48 -14.80
CA PRO A 389 36.69 -9.55 -15.80
C PRO A 389 37.63 -8.52 -15.21
N LEU A 390 37.71 -8.42 -13.87
CA LEU A 390 38.61 -7.57 -13.11
C LEU A 390 39.94 -8.26 -12.75
N ALA A 391 40.03 -9.59 -12.86
CA ALA A 391 41.25 -10.31 -12.57
C ALA A 391 42.46 -9.81 -13.40
N ASP A 392 42.19 -9.36 -14.66
CA ASP A 392 43.20 -8.78 -15.57
C ASP A 392 43.50 -7.29 -15.27
N CYS A 393 42.84 -6.66 -14.32
CA CYS A 393 42.92 -5.22 -14.02
C CYS A 393 43.68 -4.90 -12.74
N HIS A 394 44.56 -5.77 -12.26
CA HIS A 394 45.34 -5.51 -11.08
C HIS A 394 46.45 -4.47 -11.40
N VAL A 395 46.33 -3.28 -10.79
CA VAL A 395 47.21 -2.14 -11.03
C VAL A 395 48.21 -1.96 -9.87
N SER A 396 47.84 -2.30 -8.64
CA SER A 396 48.63 -2.11 -7.45
C SER A 396 48.28 -3.11 -6.34
N GLU A 397 49.26 -3.54 -5.56
CA GLU A 397 49.10 -4.32 -4.33
C GLU A 397 48.43 -3.50 -3.21
N ASP A 398 48.50 -2.17 -3.31
CA ASP A 398 47.85 -1.29 -2.33
C ASP A 398 46.34 -1.28 -2.50
N VAL A 399 45.62 -1.68 -1.44
CA VAL A 399 44.17 -1.83 -1.40
C VAL A 399 43.44 -0.53 -1.72
N GLU A 400 43.93 0.62 -1.26
CA GLU A 400 43.29 1.91 -1.49
C GLU A 400 43.44 2.38 -2.95
N THR A 401 44.57 2.16 -3.53
CA THR A 401 44.88 2.45 -4.94
C THR A 401 44.08 1.52 -5.86
N GLN A 402 44.09 0.23 -5.57
CA GLN A 402 43.32 -0.75 -6.36
C GLN A 402 41.85 -0.49 -6.32
N ARG A 403 41.30 -0.12 -5.16
CA ARG A 403 39.88 0.24 -5.01
C ARG A 403 39.48 1.50 -5.81
N ALA A 404 40.41 2.44 -6.04
CA ALA A 404 40.15 3.59 -6.91
C ALA A 404 40.00 3.16 -8.37
N VAL A 405 40.79 2.19 -8.80
CA VAL A 405 40.74 1.57 -10.14
C VAL A 405 39.43 0.76 -10.30
N GLU A 406 39.06 -0.04 -9.31
CA GLU A 406 37.83 -0.81 -9.34
C GLU A 406 36.60 0.10 -9.46
N ARG A 407 36.57 1.20 -8.69
CA ARG A 407 35.48 2.17 -8.70
C ARG A 407 35.26 2.85 -10.06
N ILE A 408 36.28 3.14 -10.85
CA ILE A 408 36.07 3.73 -12.18
C ILE A 408 35.45 2.69 -13.13
N PHE A 409 35.81 1.41 -12.99
CA PHE A 409 35.22 0.35 -13.80
C PHE A 409 33.79 0.07 -13.36
N GLU A 410 33.55 -0.06 -12.06
CA GLU A 410 32.18 -0.24 -11.50
C GLU A 410 31.23 0.90 -11.93
N SER A 411 31.73 2.13 -11.98
CA SER A 411 30.92 3.29 -12.38
C SER A 411 30.59 3.33 -13.86
N ASN A 412 31.44 2.80 -14.72
CA ASN A 412 31.30 2.93 -16.17
C ASN A 412 30.91 1.63 -16.87
N GLU A 413 30.98 0.49 -16.17
CA GLU A 413 30.67 -0.82 -16.72
C GLU A 413 29.52 -1.51 -15.98
N ALA A 414 28.52 -0.73 -15.58
CA ALA A 414 27.30 -1.25 -14.94
C ALA A 414 26.50 -2.23 -15.82
N PHE A 415 26.81 -2.30 -17.11
CA PHE A 415 26.21 -3.18 -18.10
C PHE A 415 26.90 -4.56 -18.21
N ARG A 416 27.82 -4.90 -17.31
CA ARG A 416 28.48 -6.21 -17.30
C ARG A 416 27.47 -7.33 -17.05
N GLY A 417 27.59 -8.39 -17.80
CA GLY A 417 26.71 -9.56 -17.70
C GLY A 417 25.56 -9.56 -18.72
N VAL A 418 25.35 -8.45 -19.43
CA VAL A 418 24.33 -8.35 -20.48
C VAL A 418 24.89 -8.72 -21.83
N ALA A 419 24.12 -9.47 -22.57
CA ALA A 419 24.32 -9.92 -23.93
C ALA A 419 25.44 -10.94 -24.15
N SER A 420 25.03 -11.99 -24.80
CA SER A 420 25.96 -13.01 -25.29
C SER A 420 26.95 -12.36 -26.22
N GLN A 421 28.23 -12.78 -26.09
CA GLN A 421 29.28 -12.49 -27.06
C GLN A 421 28.93 -12.96 -28.48
N GLN A 422 27.81 -13.65 -28.64
CA GLN A 422 27.33 -14.15 -29.93
C GLN A 422 26.70 -13.05 -30.82
N GLN A 423 26.45 -11.86 -30.27
CA GLN A 423 26.00 -10.75 -31.11
C GLN A 423 27.17 -9.89 -31.56
N GLU A 424 27.42 -9.85 -32.86
CA GLU A 424 28.56 -9.21 -33.50
C GLU A 424 28.78 -7.75 -33.04
N LEU A 425 27.69 -6.97 -32.96
CA LEU A 425 27.70 -5.55 -32.49
C LEU A 425 28.16 -5.39 -31.05
N VAL A 426 27.75 -6.27 -30.17
CA VAL A 426 28.05 -6.21 -28.73
C VAL A 426 29.44 -6.78 -28.49
N ALA A 427 29.79 -7.86 -29.17
CA ALA A 427 31.12 -8.49 -29.12
C ALA A 427 32.24 -7.54 -29.55
N ASP A 428 32.06 -6.79 -30.65
CA ASP A 428 33.01 -5.77 -31.11
C ASP A 428 33.20 -4.63 -30.12
N ALA A 429 32.09 -4.15 -29.53
CA ALA A 429 32.14 -3.10 -28.55
C ALA A 429 32.87 -3.57 -27.26
N TYR A 430 32.60 -4.79 -26.80
CA TYR A 430 33.29 -5.39 -25.65
C TYR A 430 34.77 -5.66 -25.92
N GLY A 431 35.14 -6.12 -27.13
CA GLY A 431 36.53 -6.30 -27.51
C GLY A 431 37.30 -4.98 -27.46
N SER A 432 36.68 -3.90 -27.98
CA SER A 432 37.24 -2.56 -27.94
C SER A 432 37.36 -2.04 -26.51
N LEU A 433 36.38 -2.29 -25.66
CA LEU A 433 36.38 -1.89 -24.23
C LEU A 433 37.46 -2.63 -23.45
N LYS A 434 37.62 -3.96 -23.68
CA LYS A 434 38.66 -4.77 -23.03
C LYS A 434 40.06 -4.25 -23.38
N SER A 435 40.29 -3.90 -24.63
CA SER A 435 41.57 -3.30 -25.08
C SER A 435 41.83 -1.93 -24.47
N ALA A 436 40.81 -1.07 -24.44
CA ALA A 436 40.90 0.27 -23.84
C ALA A 436 41.10 0.23 -22.31
N ARG A 437 40.51 -0.76 -21.63
CA ARG A 437 40.69 -1.02 -20.19
C ARG A 437 42.14 -1.44 -19.90
N HIS A 438 42.69 -2.33 -20.72
CA HIS A 438 44.07 -2.78 -20.59
C HIS A 438 45.04 -1.60 -20.72
N GLU A 439 44.88 -0.77 -21.76
CA GLU A 439 45.67 0.44 -21.98
C GLU A 439 45.53 1.43 -20.79
N LEU A 440 44.36 1.61 -20.22
CA LEU A 440 44.16 2.45 -19.04
C LEU A 440 44.90 1.90 -17.81
N CYS A 441 44.85 0.59 -17.57
CA CYS A 441 45.60 -0.07 -16.49
C CYS A 441 47.09 0.10 -16.67
N GLU A 442 47.60 -0.02 -17.90
CA GLU A 442 48.99 0.21 -18.24
C GLU A 442 49.45 1.64 -17.97
N ALA A 443 48.65 2.62 -18.42
CA ALA A 443 48.92 4.03 -18.19
C ALA A 443 48.90 4.42 -16.71
N LEU A 444 48.06 3.75 -15.91
CA LEU A 444 48.06 3.92 -14.45
C LEU A 444 49.29 3.30 -13.77
N ARG A 445 49.68 2.07 -14.17
CA ARG A 445 50.88 1.41 -13.64
C ARG A 445 52.14 2.23 -13.91
N GLU A 446 52.30 2.77 -15.10
CA GLU A 446 53.46 3.59 -15.50
C GLU A 446 53.63 4.86 -14.63
N GLY A 447 52.51 5.45 -14.19
CA GLY A 447 52.55 6.62 -13.33
C GLY A 447 52.68 6.32 -11.83
N LEU A 448 52.55 5.06 -11.38
CA LEU A 448 52.59 4.74 -9.98
C LEU A 448 54.04 4.64 -9.48
N PRO A 449 54.42 5.33 -8.39
CA PRO A 449 55.71 5.16 -7.72
C PRO A 449 55.72 3.80 -7.02
N PRO A 450 56.85 3.07 -7.08
CA PRO A 450 56.98 1.84 -6.31
C PRO A 450 56.91 2.15 -4.80
N ASP A 451 56.17 1.37 -4.03
CA ASP A 451 56.09 1.38 -2.56
C ASP A 451 55.31 2.55 -1.90
N GLN A 452 54.39 3.26 -2.56
CA GLN A 452 53.57 4.27 -1.93
C GLN A 452 52.06 3.95 -1.99
N PRO A 453 51.41 3.73 -0.81
CA PRO A 453 49.96 3.48 -0.77
C PRO A 453 49.14 4.74 -1.00
N GLY A 454 47.92 4.54 -1.47
CA GLY A 454 46.85 5.57 -1.58
C GLY A 454 47.13 6.67 -2.58
N VAL A 455 47.85 6.42 -3.66
CA VAL A 455 48.28 7.39 -4.66
C VAL A 455 47.19 7.77 -5.66
N LEU A 456 46.25 6.88 -5.97
CA LEU A 456 45.19 7.16 -6.91
C LEU A 456 43.91 7.66 -6.22
N VAL A 457 43.19 8.51 -6.88
CA VAL A 457 41.85 8.99 -6.47
C VAL A 457 40.91 8.95 -7.66
N TYR A 458 39.81 8.24 -7.50
CA TYR A 458 38.65 8.34 -8.40
C TYR A 458 37.71 9.43 -7.91
N ASN A 459 37.31 10.32 -8.81
CA ASN A 459 36.31 11.34 -8.57
C ASN A 459 35.03 10.98 -9.35
N PRO A 460 33.98 10.50 -8.68
CA PRO A 460 32.73 10.11 -9.36
C PRO A 460 32.00 11.30 -10.00
N PHE A 461 32.19 12.50 -9.49
CA PHE A 461 31.54 13.71 -10.02
C PHE A 461 32.07 14.11 -11.39
N ASP A 462 33.41 14.08 -11.55
CA ASP A 462 34.06 14.37 -12.84
C ASP A 462 34.23 13.12 -13.71
N ASN A 463 33.96 11.92 -13.16
CA ASN A 463 34.24 10.61 -13.75
C ASN A 463 35.68 10.49 -14.21
N ASP A 464 36.61 10.81 -13.33
CA ASP A 464 38.02 10.98 -13.58
C ASP A 464 38.87 10.28 -12.52
N ILE A 465 40.04 9.76 -12.92
CA ILE A 465 41.00 9.15 -12.03
C ILE A 465 42.34 9.87 -12.18
N CYS A 466 42.91 10.26 -11.06
CA CYS A 466 44.17 11.05 -11.04
C CYS A 466 45.07 10.68 -9.86
N PHE A 467 46.35 11.08 -9.94
CA PHE A 467 47.33 10.87 -8.90
C PHE A 467 47.23 11.98 -7.82
N LYS A 468 47.31 11.60 -6.54
CA LYS A 468 47.39 12.53 -5.39
C LYS A 468 48.79 13.17 -5.31
N LYS A 469 49.83 12.49 -5.80
CA LYS A 469 51.22 12.96 -5.81
C LYS A 469 51.72 13.02 -7.24
N LYS A 470 52.73 13.86 -7.50
CA LYS A 470 53.35 14.00 -8.81
C LYS A 470 53.99 12.67 -9.23
N PRO A 471 53.57 12.04 -10.35
CA PRO A 471 54.19 10.83 -10.89
C PRO A 471 55.66 10.99 -11.22
N LEU A 472 56.35 9.89 -11.35
CA LEU A 472 57.75 9.88 -11.78
C LEU A 472 57.94 10.20 -13.28
N VAL A 473 56.90 10.06 -14.08
CA VAL A 473 56.84 10.41 -15.51
C VAL A 473 56.37 11.86 -15.70
N ASP A 474 56.61 12.38 -16.90
CA ASP A 474 56.16 13.75 -17.24
C ASP A 474 54.68 13.95 -17.01
N SER A 475 54.38 14.80 -16.02
CA SER A 475 53.02 14.99 -15.50
C SER A 475 52.68 16.46 -15.33
N HIS A 476 51.38 16.76 -15.44
CA HIS A 476 50.83 18.10 -15.23
C HIS A 476 49.61 18.04 -14.29
N GLY A 477 49.14 19.21 -13.90
CA GLY A 477 47.95 19.29 -13.02
C GLY A 477 46.68 18.81 -13.75
N ALA A 478 45.89 17.97 -13.11
CA ALA A 478 44.61 17.51 -13.65
C ALA A 478 43.60 18.69 -13.68
N HIS A 479 42.70 18.72 -14.69
CA HIS A 479 41.71 19.77 -14.85
C HIS A 479 40.28 19.25 -14.49
N ASP A 480 39.46 20.16 -14.00
CA ASP A 480 38.04 19.90 -13.83
C ASP A 480 37.29 20.10 -15.15
N ARG A 481 35.99 19.78 -15.18
CA ARG A 481 35.11 19.94 -16.37
C ARG A 481 35.06 21.39 -16.90
N ARG A 482 35.47 22.39 -16.11
CA ARG A 482 35.53 23.82 -16.49
C ARG A 482 36.91 24.26 -16.93
N GLY A 483 37.88 23.35 -17.03
CA GLY A 483 39.24 23.64 -17.42
C GLY A 483 40.09 24.25 -16.29
N LYS A 484 39.63 24.22 -15.03
CA LYS A 484 40.42 24.74 -13.90
C LYS A 484 41.30 23.63 -13.33
N VAL A 485 42.57 23.93 -13.05
CA VAL A 485 43.50 22.98 -12.43
C VAL A 485 43.03 22.57 -11.04
N LYS A 486 42.94 21.28 -10.80
CA LYS A 486 42.60 20.67 -9.48
C LYS A 486 43.80 20.78 -8.54
N LYS A 487 43.60 21.23 -7.31
CA LYS A 487 44.66 21.27 -6.30
C LYS A 487 45.13 19.87 -5.95
N GLU A 488 46.46 19.65 -5.91
CA GLU A 488 47.10 18.39 -5.52
C GLU A 488 46.56 17.17 -6.29
N ARG A 489 46.31 17.37 -7.58
CA ARG A 489 45.89 16.31 -8.49
C ARG A 489 46.72 16.40 -9.76
N PHE A 490 47.26 15.25 -10.14
CA PHE A 490 48.18 15.17 -11.27
C PHE A 490 47.69 14.11 -12.26
N THR A 491 48.04 14.31 -13.52
CA THR A 491 47.75 13.37 -14.61
C THR A 491 48.92 13.34 -15.59
N THR A 492 48.93 12.39 -16.52
CA THR A 492 49.87 12.33 -17.64
C THR A 492 49.12 12.40 -18.95
N LYS A 493 49.74 12.83 -20.03
CA LYS A 493 49.14 12.87 -21.35
C LYS A 493 48.66 11.47 -21.79
N ARG A 494 49.41 10.40 -21.45
CA ARG A 494 49.04 9.01 -21.73
C ARG A 494 47.79 8.61 -20.95
N LEU A 495 47.76 8.92 -19.66
CA LEU A 495 46.62 8.61 -18.80
C LEU A 495 45.35 9.35 -19.29
N GLU A 496 45.45 10.61 -19.66
CA GLU A 496 44.30 11.38 -20.20
C GLU A 496 43.76 10.75 -21.52
N ALA A 497 44.68 10.40 -22.42
CA ALA A 497 44.32 9.76 -23.71
C ALA A 497 43.70 8.37 -23.50
N ALA A 498 44.30 7.54 -22.63
CA ALA A 498 43.75 6.21 -22.28
C ALA A 498 42.41 6.31 -21.59
N LEU A 499 42.25 7.23 -20.65
CA LEU A 499 40.97 7.47 -19.96
C LEU A 499 39.89 7.95 -20.94
N ALA A 500 40.19 8.88 -21.81
CA ALA A 500 39.24 9.36 -22.83
C ALA A 500 38.81 8.24 -23.78
N THR A 501 39.73 7.39 -24.20
CA THR A 501 39.46 6.20 -25.04
C THR A 501 38.60 5.20 -24.30
N TYR A 502 38.96 4.89 -23.07
CA TYR A 502 38.20 3.99 -22.22
C TYR A 502 36.74 4.46 -22.02
N LEU A 503 36.54 5.73 -21.66
CA LEU A 503 35.22 6.30 -21.44
C LEU A 503 34.38 6.30 -22.74
N ALA A 504 35.00 6.56 -23.89
CA ALA A 504 34.34 6.48 -25.18
C ALA A 504 33.92 5.04 -25.53
N CYS A 505 34.81 4.07 -25.30
CA CYS A 505 34.49 2.64 -25.48
C CYS A 505 33.41 2.17 -24.52
N ALA A 506 33.46 2.53 -23.24
CA ALA A 506 32.45 2.21 -22.25
C ALA A 506 31.08 2.73 -22.67
N LYS A 507 30.99 3.97 -23.09
CA LYS A 507 29.74 4.56 -23.60
C LYS A 507 29.22 3.91 -24.87
N ARG A 508 30.10 3.50 -25.80
CA ARG A 508 29.74 2.77 -27.02
C ARG A 508 29.18 1.39 -26.66
N THR A 509 29.83 0.69 -25.73
CA THR A 509 29.40 -0.64 -25.27
C THR A 509 28.08 -0.56 -24.53
N GLU A 510 27.90 0.46 -23.70
CA GLU A 510 26.63 0.75 -23.04
C GLU A 510 25.50 0.93 -24.06
N ALA A 511 25.70 1.73 -25.10
CA ALA A 511 24.70 1.97 -26.13
C ALA A 511 24.37 0.69 -26.92
N ALA A 512 25.40 -0.12 -27.28
CA ALA A 512 25.20 -1.40 -27.97
C ALA A 512 24.42 -2.40 -27.11
N THR A 513 24.75 -2.48 -25.82
CA THR A 513 24.03 -3.33 -24.86
C THR A 513 22.58 -2.88 -24.67
N GLN A 514 22.34 -1.57 -24.58
CA GLN A 514 20.99 -1.02 -24.51
C GLN A 514 20.16 -1.34 -25.75
N GLN A 515 20.76 -1.27 -26.95
CA GLN A 515 20.13 -1.65 -28.19
C GLN A 515 19.79 -3.15 -28.22
N ALA A 516 20.69 -4.00 -27.74
CA ALA A 516 20.44 -5.43 -27.59
C ALA A 516 19.26 -5.75 -26.67
N LEU A 517 19.19 -5.08 -25.50
CA LEU A 517 18.05 -5.23 -24.58
C LEU A 517 16.73 -4.73 -25.18
N GLN A 518 16.77 -3.65 -25.96
CA GLN A 518 15.59 -3.16 -26.68
C GLN A 518 15.09 -4.18 -27.70
N GLN A 519 15.99 -4.86 -28.38
CA GLN A 519 15.64 -5.90 -29.32
C GLN A 519 15.09 -7.14 -28.61
N LEU A 520 15.68 -7.56 -27.49
CA LEU A 520 15.12 -8.62 -26.64
C LEU A 520 13.69 -8.27 -26.19
N CYS A 521 13.45 -7.04 -25.72
CA CYS A 521 12.09 -6.58 -25.39
C CYS A 521 11.14 -6.70 -26.58
N SER A 522 11.62 -6.40 -27.79
CA SER A 522 10.79 -6.50 -29.01
C SER A 522 10.44 -7.94 -29.36
N GLU A 523 11.40 -8.87 -29.25
CA GLU A 523 11.18 -10.31 -29.44
C GLU A 523 10.25 -10.89 -28.35
N LEU A 524 10.47 -10.55 -27.09
CA LEU A 524 9.60 -10.95 -25.97
C LEU A 524 8.20 -10.29 -26.04
N GLY A 525 8.03 -9.23 -26.81
CA GLY A 525 6.73 -8.59 -27.02
C GLY A 525 5.67 -9.54 -27.57
N GLY A 526 6.07 -10.48 -28.44
CA GLY A 526 5.22 -11.57 -28.94
C GLY A 526 4.84 -12.61 -27.89
N GLN A 527 5.66 -12.78 -26.85
CA GLN A 527 5.49 -13.76 -25.77
C GLN A 527 4.79 -13.19 -24.52
N VAL A 528 4.26 -11.96 -24.59
CA VAL A 528 3.59 -11.32 -23.44
C VAL A 528 2.46 -12.16 -22.85
N PRO A 529 1.60 -12.86 -23.61
CA PRO A 529 0.57 -13.74 -23.04
C PRO A 529 1.18 -14.89 -22.22
N ALA A 530 2.18 -15.59 -22.78
CA ALA A 530 2.87 -16.69 -22.11
C ALA A 530 3.63 -16.20 -20.85
N LEU A 531 4.34 -15.07 -20.94
CA LEU A 531 4.99 -14.42 -19.80
C LEU A 531 4.00 -14.04 -18.70
N ARG A 532 2.81 -13.56 -19.06
CA ARG A 532 1.76 -13.25 -18.10
C ARG A 532 1.33 -14.52 -17.36
N SER A 533 1.08 -15.61 -18.06
CA SER A 533 0.71 -16.89 -17.47
C SER A 533 1.81 -17.45 -16.57
N ALA A 534 3.07 -17.40 -17.02
CA ALA A 534 4.21 -17.87 -16.24
C ALA A 534 4.37 -17.10 -14.92
N VAL A 535 4.38 -15.77 -14.98
CA VAL A 535 4.56 -14.96 -13.75
C VAL A 535 3.33 -15.04 -12.84
N ALA A 536 2.12 -15.13 -13.41
CA ALA A 536 0.90 -15.36 -12.63
C ALA A 536 0.92 -16.73 -11.93
N ALA A 537 1.39 -17.78 -12.60
CA ALA A 537 1.58 -19.11 -12.01
C ALA A 537 2.53 -19.05 -10.81
N ALA A 538 3.65 -18.37 -10.96
CA ALA A 538 4.63 -18.22 -9.90
C ALA A 538 4.10 -17.39 -8.71
N GLU A 539 3.39 -16.27 -8.96
CA GLU A 539 2.75 -15.46 -7.91
C GLU A 539 1.71 -16.26 -7.12
N LEU A 540 0.87 -17.05 -7.81
CA LEU A 540 -0.15 -17.90 -7.21
C LEU A 540 0.47 -18.99 -6.35
N LEU A 541 1.45 -19.69 -6.90
CA LEU A 541 2.15 -20.77 -6.20
C LEU A 541 2.88 -20.26 -4.96
N LEU A 542 3.58 -19.13 -5.08
CA LEU A 542 4.26 -18.48 -3.97
C LEU A 542 3.24 -18.02 -2.90
N THR A 543 2.09 -17.49 -3.31
CA THR A 543 1.02 -17.08 -2.38
C THR A 543 0.46 -18.27 -1.62
N ALA A 544 0.15 -19.36 -2.31
CA ALA A 544 -0.34 -20.59 -1.68
C ALA A 544 0.68 -21.18 -0.71
N HIS A 545 1.97 -21.23 -1.10
CA HIS A 545 3.05 -21.72 -0.26
C HIS A 545 3.30 -20.84 0.98
N CYS A 546 3.37 -19.51 0.80
CA CYS A 546 3.54 -18.57 1.92
C CYS A 546 2.38 -18.65 2.91
N HIS A 547 1.14 -18.76 2.39
CA HIS A 547 -0.03 -18.94 3.22
C HIS A 547 0.01 -20.28 3.97
N ALA A 548 0.23 -21.40 3.25
CA ALA A 548 0.30 -22.73 3.86
C ALA A 548 1.37 -22.79 4.96
N SER A 549 2.59 -22.35 4.64
CA SER A 549 3.72 -22.39 5.57
C SER A 549 3.50 -21.56 6.83
N HIS A 550 2.83 -20.41 6.71
CA HIS A 550 2.52 -19.55 7.86
C HIS A 550 1.30 -20.08 8.65
N ALA A 551 0.20 -20.35 7.97
CA ALA A 551 -1.05 -20.78 8.58
C ALA A 551 -0.91 -22.12 9.32
N LEU A 552 -0.18 -23.11 8.75
CA LEU A 552 0.07 -24.37 9.42
C LEU A 552 0.90 -24.21 10.69
N ARG A 553 1.92 -23.36 10.68
CA ARG A 553 2.69 -23.02 11.90
C ARG A 553 1.83 -22.34 12.96
N SER A 554 0.85 -21.54 12.53
CA SER A 554 -0.16 -20.91 13.39
C SER A 554 -1.30 -21.85 13.79
N GLY A 555 -1.19 -23.14 13.52
CA GLY A 555 -2.19 -24.16 13.91
C GLY A 555 -3.50 -24.07 13.13
N TRP A 556 -3.52 -23.40 11.98
CA TRP A 556 -4.70 -23.33 11.12
C TRP A 556 -4.89 -24.64 10.37
N SER A 557 -6.12 -24.92 9.99
CA SER A 557 -6.45 -26.14 9.25
C SER A 557 -7.33 -25.84 8.02
N LEU A 558 -7.40 -26.79 7.09
CA LEU A 558 -8.27 -26.70 5.92
C LEU A 558 -9.62 -27.35 6.24
N PRO A 559 -10.70 -26.56 6.44
CA PRO A 559 -12.01 -27.14 6.77
C PRO A 559 -12.63 -27.86 5.58
N GLN A 560 -13.57 -28.75 5.82
CA GLN A 560 -14.42 -29.32 4.77
C GLN A 560 -15.42 -28.24 4.32
N ILE A 561 -15.58 -28.05 3.01
CA ILE A 561 -16.62 -27.17 2.46
C ILE A 561 -17.80 -28.04 2.00
N GLY A 562 -18.99 -27.63 2.42
CA GLY A 562 -20.25 -28.25 2.04
C GLY A 562 -21.12 -28.59 3.25
N GLY A 563 -22.32 -29.12 2.96
CA GLY A 563 -23.31 -29.32 3.99
C GLY A 563 -24.11 -28.05 4.35
N GLU A 564 -25.17 -28.24 5.11
CA GLU A 564 -26.07 -27.15 5.54
C GLU A 564 -25.73 -26.62 6.93
N ARG A 565 -24.80 -27.28 7.64
CA ARG A 565 -24.44 -26.97 9.02
C ARG A 565 -22.98 -26.49 9.09
N LEU A 566 -22.77 -25.39 9.76
CA LEU A 566 -21.44 -25.00 10.22
C LEU A 566 -21.13 -25.72 11.53
N ASP A 567 -19.99 -26.41 11.58
CA ASP A 567 -19.51 -27.13 12.77
C ASP A 567 -17.99 -26.93 12.87
N ALA A 568 -17.54 -26.02 13.72
CA ALA A 568 -16.14 -25.65 13.78
C ALA A 568 -15.73 -25.19 15.18
N SER A 569 -14.54 -25.60 15.63
CA SER A 569 -13.86 -24.99 16.79
C SER A 569 -12.94 -23.90 16.27
N LEU A 570 -13.27 -22.65 16.57
CA LEU A 570 -12.66 -21.43 16.02
C LEU A 570 -11.78 -20.73 17.04
N ALA A 571 -10.70 -20.13 16.55
CA ALA A 571 -9.84 -19.22 17.31
C ALA A 571 -9.78 -17.84 16.65
N PRO A 572 -9.50 -16.76 17.40
CA PRO A 572 -9.19 -15.47 16.80
C PRO A 572 -7.91 -15.57 15.95
N TYR A 573 -7.99 -15.09 14.69
CA TYR A 573 -6.87 -15.22 13.72
C TYR A 573 -5.62 -14.42 14.06
N TRP A 574 -5.71 -13.50 15.03
CA TRP A 574 -4.61 -12.63 15.48
C TRP A 574 -3.95 -13.09 16.79
N MET A 575 -4.40 -14.20 17.37
CA MET A 575 -3.83 -14.76 18.59
C MET A 575 -2.94 -15.97 18.27
N ASP A 576 -1.86 -16.10 19.04
CA ASP A 576 -1.03 -17.29 18.96
C ASP A 576 -1.80 -18.54 19.39
N PRO A 577 -1.56 -19.71 18.79
CA PRO A 577 -2.30 -20.94 19.11
C PRO A 577 -2.24 -21.36 20.57
N GLY A 578 -1.14 -21.03 21.27
CA GLY A 578 -0.97 -21.32 22.70
C GLY A 578 -1.83 -20.49 23.64
N ASP A 579 -2.16 -19.26 23.22
CA ASP A 579 -2.91 -18.30 24.01
C ASP A 579 -4.38 -18.21 23.58
N ALA A 580 -4.72 -18.76 22.42
CA ALA A 580 -6.05 -18.68 21.83
C ALA A 580 -7.03 -19.62 22.52
N VAL A 581 -8.15 -19.07 22.95
CA VAL A 581 -9.30 -19.86 23.44
C VAL A 581 -10.17 -20.28 22.25
N PHE A 582 -10.29 -21.58 22.01
CA PHE A 582 -11.14 -22.12 20.96
C PHE A 582 -12.61 -22.17 21.40
N SER A 583 -13.48 -21.55 20.63
CA SER A 583 -14.92 -21.65 20.81
C SER A 583 -15.52 -22.61 19.79
N HIS A 584 -16.30 -23.59 20.25
CA HIS A 584 -16.99 -24.52 19.36
C HIS A 584 -18.34 -23.95 18.93
N VAL A 585 -18.45 -23.72 17.62
CA VAL A 585 -19.62 -23.09 16.98
C VAL A 585 -20.36 -24.12 16.15
N GLN A 586 -21.67 -24.21 16.37
CA GLN A 586 -22.59 -25.03 15.58
C GLN A 586 -23.78 -24.17 15.14
N LEU A 587 -23.96 -24.01 13.81
CA LEU A 587 -25.08 -23.30 13.21
C LEU A 587 -25.73 -24.15 12.14
N GLU A 588 -27.02 -24.38 12.26
CA GLU A 588 -27.84 -25.10 11.27
C GLU A 588 -28.48 -24.12 10.28
N SER A 589 -28.82 -24.59 9.07
CA SER A 589 -29.56 -23.77 8.10
C SER A 589 -30.92 -23.34 8.68
N GLY A 590 -31.24 -22.04 8.48
CA GLY A 590 -32.50 -21.47 9.00
C GLY A 590 -32.57 -21.28 10.49
N ARG A 591 -31.51 -21.60 11.23
CA ARG A 591 -31.44 -21.43 12.68
C ARG A 591 -30.23 -20.59 13.03
N GLY A 592 -30.50 -19.41 13.59
CA GLY A 592 -29.44 -18.52 14.03
C GLY A 592 -29.17 -18.65 15.54
N ALA A 593 -28.20 -17.87 15.98
CA ALA A 593 -27.86 -17.76 17.39
C ALA A 593 -27.95 -16.30 17.86
N VAL A 594 -28.30 -16.10 19.13
CA VAL A 594 -28.21 -14.83 19.82
C VAL A 594 -27.13 -14.93 20.89
N ALA A 595 -26.06 -14.19 20.73
CA ALA A 595 -24.92 -14.16 21.64
C ALA A 595 -25.09 -13.03 22.64
N THR A 596 -25.23 -13.39 23.92
CA THR A 596 -25.34 -12.46 25.04
C THR A 596 -24.06 -12.46 25.88
N GLY A 597 -23.83 -11.39 26.60
CA GLY A 597 -22.67 -11.24 27.49
C GLY A 597 -22.29 -9.81 27.69
N PRO A 598 -21.57 -9.51 28.75
CA PRO A 598 -21.12 -8.14 29.01
C PRO A 598 -20.12 -7.64 27.99
N ASN A 599 -19.82 -6.34 28.04
CA ASN A 599 -18.76 -5.76 27.20
C ASN A 599 -17.41 -6.43 27.52
N MET A 600 -16.54 -6.54 26.51
CA MET A 600 -15.22 -7.16 26.60
C MET A 600 -15.22 -8.68 26.86
N SER A 601 -16.37 -9.36 26.89
CA SER A 601 -16.45 -10.81 27.05
C SER A 601 -16.03 -11.61 25.82
N GLY A 602 -15.81 -10.97 24.65
CA GLY A 602 -15.36 -11.60 23.44
C GLY A 602 -16.42 -11.87 22.36
N LYS A 603 -17.66 -11.31 22.47
CA LYS A 603 -18.75 -11.49 21.47
C LYS A 603 -18.31 -11.12 20.05
N SER A 604 -17.82 -9.88 19.85
CA SER A 604 -17.36 -9.40 18.53
C SER A 604 -16.10 -10.16 18.06
N THR A 605 -15.26 -10.63 19.00
CA THR A 605 -14.09 -11.48 18.71
C THR A 605 -14.53 -12.83 18.14
N LEU A 606 -15.51 -13.49 18.75
CA LEU A 606 -16.11 -14.73 18.24
C LEU A 606 -16.70 -14.54 16.84
N MET A 607 -17.47 -13.47 16.66
CA MET A 607 -18.07 -13.17 15.36
C MET A 607 -17.02 -12.90 14.28
N ARG A 608 -15.93 -12.20 14.61
CA ARG A 608 -14.80 -12.00 13.68
C ARG A 608 -14.11 -13.32 13.34
N ALA A 609 -13.87 -14.18 14.32
CA ALA A 609 -13.30 -15.49 14.09
C ALA A 609 -14.20 -16.35 13.17
N LEU A 610 -15.51 -16.34 13.41
CA LEU A 610 -16.49 -17.02 12.59
C LEU A 610 -16.53 -16.47 11.15
N GLY A 611 -16.66 -15.15 11.00
CA GLY A 611 -16.71 -14.51 9.69
C GLY A 611 -15.42 -14.68 8.89
N ALA A 612 -14.26 -14.56 9.54
CA ALA A 612 -12.96 -14.80 8.93
C ALA A 612 -12.80 -16.27 8.49
N CYS A 613 -13.22 -17.23 9.32
CA CYS A 613 -13.22 -18.65 8.96
C CYS A 613 -14.14 -18.92 7.76
N ALA A 614 -15.36 -18.40 7.77
CA ALA A 614 -16.32 -18.55 6.67
C ALA A 614 -15.77 -17.95 5.37
N LEU A 615 -15.17 -16.76 5.42
CA LEU A 615 -14.58 -16.08 4.27
C LEU A 615 -13.39 -16.85 3.72
N LEU A 616 -12.40 -17.17 4.56
CA LEU A 616 -11.19 -17.90 4.15
C LEU A 616 -11.53 -19.26 3.55
N ALA A 617 -12.42 -20.01 4.20
CA ALA A 617 -12.89 -21.31 3.72
C ALA A 617 -13.52 -21.21 2.33
N ASN A 618 -14.43 -20.26 2.12
CA ASN A 618 -15.10 -20.04 0.84
C ASN A 618 -14.21 -19.39 -0.23
N CYS A 619 -13.04 -18.89 0.16
CA CYS A 619 -11.98 -18.47 -0.77
C CYS A 619 -10.93 -19.58 -1.01
N GLY A 620 -11.05 -20.73 -0.35
CA GLY A 620 -10.16 -21.88 -0.55
C GLY A 620 -8.93 -21.93 0.34
N PHE A 621 -8.82 -21.06 1.36
CA PHE A 621 -7.65 -20.92 2.24
C PHE A 621 -7.78 -21.73 3.54
N LEU A 622 -6.64 -21.94 4.21
CA LEU A 622 -6.57 -22.46 5.57
C LEU A 622 -7.22 -21.46 6.54
N CYS A 623 -7.86 -21.99 7.56
CA CYS A 623 -8.66 -21.20 8.51
C CYS A 623 -8.16 -21.36 9.95
N PRO A 624 -8.36 -20.36 10.81
CA PRO A 624 -8.04 -20.43 12.24
C PRO A 624 -9.05 -21.34 12.98
N CYS A 625 -9.06 -22.62 12.62
CA CYS A 625 -9.95 -23.63 13.19
C CYS A 625 -9.24 -24.95 13.44
N LYS A 626 -9.78 -25.75 14.34
CA LYS A 626 -9.30 -27.12 14.56
C LYS A 626 -9.60 -28.03 13.35
N PRO A 627 -8.79 -29.08 13.13
CA PRO A 627 -9.06 -30.10 12.11
C PRO A 627 -10.47 -30.68 12.19
N LYS A 628 -11.02 -31.12 11.05
CA LYS A 628 -12.38 -31.67 10.88
C LYS A 628 -13.52 -30.62 10.97
N ALA A 629 -13.20 -29.33 10.96
CA ALA A 629 -14.22 -28.30 10.83
C ALA A 629 -15.00 -28.46 9.50
N VAL A 630 -16.30 -28.19 9.56
CA VAL A 630 -17.20 -28.18 8.40
C VAL A 630 -17.76 -26.77 8.27
N VAL A 631 -17.60 -26.18 7.09
CA VAL A 631 -18.09 -24.84 6.77
C VAL A 631 -19.01 -24.95 5.54
N PRO A 632 -20.24 -24.42 5.61
CA PRO A 632 -21.12 -24.38 4.45
C PRO A 632 -20.54 -23.56 3.31
N HIS A 633 -21.05 -23.84 2.13
CA HIS A 633 -20.81 -22.94 1.01
C HIS A 633 -21.74 -21.74 1.11
N TYR A 634 -21.15 -20.56 1.35
CA TYR A 634 -21.89 -19.30 1.40
C TYR A 634 -21.89 -18.58 0.07
N SER A 635 -23.04 -18.05 -0.33
CA SER A 635 -23.16 -17.12 -1.46
C SER A 635 -22.82 -15.68 -1.05
N GLN A 636 -23.01 -15.34 0.22
CA GLN A 636 -22.61 -14.04 0.79
C GLN A 636 -22.35 -14.11 2.29
N VAL A 637 -21.40 -13.26 2.74
CA VAL A 637 -21.15 -12.97 4.15
C VAL A 637 -21.40 -11.50 4.38
N VAL A 638 -22.25 -11.16 5.35
CA VAL A 638 -22.66 -9.79 5.63
C VAL A 638 -22.45 -9.47 7.10
N TRP A 639 -21.76 -8.36 7.37
CA TRP A 639 -21.60 -7.80 8.71
C TRP A 639 -22.42 -6.53 8.85
N VAL A 640 -23.30 -6.51 9.87
CA VAL A 640 -24.06 -5.34 10.28
C VAL A 640 -23.58 -4.95 11.68
N SER A 641 -23.05 -3.74 11.82
CA SER A 641 -22.61 -3.19 13.11
C SER A 641 -22.95 -1.72 13.20
N ALA A 642 -22.97 -1.22 14.45
CA ALA A 642 -23.02 0.20 14.71
C ALA A 642 -21.72 0.86 14.24
N GLU A 643 -21.70 1.39 13.05
CA GLU A 643 -20.65 2.34 12.62
C GLU A 643 -21.05 3.75 13.10
N GLY A 644 -20.06 4.62 13.29
CA GLY A 644 -20.30 6.02 13.70
C GLY A 644 -21.16 6.79 12.70
N ASP A 645 -21.61 7.95 13.11
CA ASP A 645 -22.36 8.87 12.25
C ASP A 645 -21.58 9.18 10.95
N ARG A 646 -22.34 9.38 9.86
CA ARG A 646 -21.81 9.87 8.57
C ARG A 646 -22.37 11.27 8.28
N PRO A 647 -21.91 12.30 8.98
CA PRO A 647 -22.47 13.64 8.87
C PRO A 647 -22.30 14.24 7.47
N ALA A 648 -21.22 13.91 6.76
CA ALA A 648 -21.02 14.31 5.36
C ALA A 648 -22.11 13.77 4.41
N GLU A 649 -22.75 12.65 4.75
CA GLU A 649 -23.84 12.03 4.00
C GLU A 649 -25.22 12.41 4.56
N GLY A 650 -25.26 13.07 5.73
CA GLY A 650 -26.49 13.39 6.47
C GLY A 650 -27.18 12.13 7.04
N ILE A 651 -26.42 11.10 7.38
CA ILE A 651 -26.91 9.81 7.88
C ILE A 651 -26.43 9.62 9.31
N SER A 652 -27.37 9.40 10.24
CA SER A 652 -27.07 9.01 11.63
C SER A 652 -26.57 7.56 11.70
N ALA A 653 -25.95 7.17 12.82
CA ALA A 653 -25.50 5.79 13.08
C ALA A 653 -26.65 4.78 12.87
N PHE A 654 -27.80 5.01 13.47
CA PHE A 654 -28.96 4.14 13.26
C PHE A 654 -29.48 4.15 11.81
N GLY A 655 -29.45 5.30 11.14
CA GLY A 655 -29.83 5.41 9.72
C GLY A 655 -28.92 4.52 8.83
N TYR A 656 -27.63 4.47 9.13
CA TYR A 656 -26.68 3.62 8.43
C TYR A 656 -26.91 2.14 8.72
N GLU A 657 -27.11 1.75 9.98
CA GLU A 657 -27.48 0.39 10.38
C GLU A 657 -28.75 -0.07 9.67
N ALA A 658 -29.78 0.78 9.63
CA ALA A 658 -31.04 0.51 8.94
C ALA A 658 -30.86 0.31 7.44
N MET A 659 -29.98 1.07 6.80
CA MET A 659 -29.66 0.93 5.37
C MET A 659 -28.98 -0.41 5.08
N ILE A 660 -27.99 -0.81 5.87
CA ILE A 660 -27.28 -2.10 5.68
C ILE A 660 -28.21 -3.27 5.96
N SER A 661 -28.99 -3.21 7.07
CA SER A 661 -29.95 -4.28 7.42
C SER A 661 -31.06 -4.41 6.38
N ALA A 662 -31.56 -3.31 5.81
CA ALA A 662 -32.51 -3.34 4.71
C ALA A 662 -31.92 -4.00 3.45
N THR A 663 -30.64 -3.76 3.16
CA THR A 663 -29.92 -4.41 2.06
C THR A 663 -29.74 -5.90 2.32
N LEU A 664 -29.36 -6.28 3.55
CA LEU A 664 -29.29 -7.67 3.98
C LEU A 664 -30.64 -8.37 3.77
N LEU A 665 -31.72 -7.78 4.31
CA LEU A 665 -33.06 -8.37 4.21
C LEU A 665 -33.57 -8.53 2.77
N ARG A 666 -33.22 -7.62 1.86
CA ARG A 666 -33.59 -7.76 0.44
C ARG A 666 -32.85 -8.90 -0.26
N ARG A 667 -31.65 -9.27 0.17
CA ARG A 667 -30.74 -10.19 -0.52
C ARG A 667 -30.48 -11.48 0.21
N ALA A 668 -30.80 -11.56 1.50
CA ALA A 668 -30.58 -12.75 2.31
C ALA A 668 -31.30 -13.99 1.72
N THR A 669 -30.53 -15.06 1.58
CA THR A 669 -30.95 -16.36 1.11
C THR A 669 -30.42 -17.44 2.06
N GLU A 670 -30.75 -18.71 1.78
CA GLU A 670 -30.24 -19.88 2.51
C GLU A 670 -28.68 -19.91 2.52
N GLY A 671 -28.02 -19.44 1.45
CA GLY A 671 -26.56 -19.36 1.35
C GLY A 671 -25.96 -18.09 2.01
N THR A 672 -26.67 -17.38 2.86
CA THR A 672 -26.17 -16.18 3.53
C THR A 672 -25.71 -16.48 4.95
N LEU A 673 -24.52 -15.96 5.33
CA LEU A 673 -24.08 -15.81 6.72
C LEU A 673 -24.23 -14.34 7.14
N ALA A 674 -25.13 -14.07 8.07
CA ALA A 674 -25.34 -12.72 8.61
C ALA A 674 -24.73 -12.60 10.02
N LEU A 675 -23.85 -11.63 10.19
CA LEU A 675 -23.20 -11.31 11.46
C LEU A 675 -23.68 -9.92 11.90
N VAL A 676 -24.47 -9.87 12.97
CA VAL A 676 -25.12 -8.65 13.45
C VAL A 676 -24.57 -8.30 14.82
N ASP A 677 -23.80 -7.22 14.88
CA ASP A 677 -23.09 -6.80 16.11
C ASP A 677 -23.73 -5.54 16.67
N GLU A 678 -24.42 -5.69 17.81
CA GLU A 678 -25.06 -4.63 18.60
C GLU A 678 -26.00 -3.71 17.79
N PHE A 679 -26.81 -4.28 16.90
CA PHE A 679 -27.78 -3.54 16.09
C PHE A 679 -28.81 -2.78 16.98
N GLY A 680 -29.08 -1.53 16.63
CA GLY A 680 -30.05 -0.68 17.27
C GLY A 680 -29.52 0.17 18.43
N ARG A 681 -28.21 0.28 18.63
CA ARG A 681 -27.60 1.14 19.70
C ARG A 681 -27.98 2.62 19.55
N GLY A 682 -28.22 3.08 18.34
CA GLY A 682 -28.57 4.48 18.04
C GLY A 682 -30.05 4.82 18.16
N THR A 683 -30.90 3.94 18.73
CA THR A 683 -32.34 4.19 18.87
C THR A 683 -32.86 3.78 20.26
N GLU A 684 -34.13 4.08 20.54
CA GLU A 684 -34.79 3.73 21.82
C GLU A 684 -34.77 2.23 22.07
N PRO A 685 -34.46 1.76 23.30
CA PRO A 685 -34.33 0.32 23.65
C PRO A 685 -35.53 -0.55 23.22
N ARG A 686 -36.76 -0.05 23.35
CA ARG A 686 -37.98 -0.76 22.91
C ARG A 686 -38.04 -0.92 21.39
N ALA A 687 -37.70 0.14 20.66
CA ALA A 687 -37.63 0.09 19.19
C ALA A 687 -36.48 -0.81 18.71
N ALA A 688 -35.31 -0.74 19.36
CA ALA A 688 -34.19 -1.62 19.11
C ALA A 688 -34.56 -3.11 19.28
N LYS A 689 -35.18 -3.45 20.40
CA LYS A 689 -35.65 -4.82 20.68
C LYS A 689 -36.63 -5.30 19.59
N ALA A 690 -37.63 -4.51 19.21
CA ALA A 690 -38.58 -4.85 18.17
C ALA A 690 -37.88 -5.05 16.82
N ALA A 691 -36.95 -4.16 16.46
CA ALA A 691 -36.18 -4.26 15.23
C ALA A 691 -35.29 -5.52 15.17
N VAL A 692 -34.59 -5.85 16.26
CA VAL A 692 -33.78 -7.08 16.39
C VAL A 692 -34.65 -8.32 16.28
N CYS A 693 -35.78 -8.38 16.97
CA CYS A 693 -36.71 -9.52 16.86
C CYS A 693 -37.24 -9.69 15.43
N THR A 694 -37.64 -8.60 14.78
CA THR A 694 -38.10 -8.63 13.38
C THR A 694 -36.98 -9.09 12.44
N LEU A 695 -35.76 -8.62 12.64
CA LEU A 695 -34.61 -9.06 11.85
C LEU A 695 -34.37 -10.57 12.01
N ILE A 696 -34.44 -11.10 13.22
CA ILE A 696 -34.29 -12.52 13.49
C ILE A 696 -35.42 -13.33 12.81
N GLU A 697 -36.67 -12.88 12.89
CA GLU A 697 -37.80 -13.55 12.20
C GLU A 697 -37.61 -13.59 10.69
N GLU A 698 -37.23 -12.47 10.09
CA GLU A 698 -37.02 -12.35 8.66
C GLU A 698 -35.85 -13.21 8.17
N LEU A 699 -34.73 -13.25 8.90
CA LEU A 699 -33.58 -14.09 8.56
C LEU A 699 -33.89 -15.57 8.73
N SER A 700 -34.59 -15.95 9.78
CA SER A 700 -35.06 -17.34 9.98
C SER A 700 -36.02 -17.78 8.89
N GLY A 701 -36.98 -16.91 8.48
CA GLY A 701 -37.93 -17.19 7.38
C GLY A 701 -37.23 -17.42 6.02
N ARG A 702 -36.06 -16.84 5.79
CA ARG A 702 -35.21 -17.01 4.60
C ARG A 702 -34.21 -18.16 4.71
N LYS A 703 -34.27 -18.92 5.79
CA LYS A 703 -33.30 -19.98 6.11
C LYS A 703 -31.84 -19.50 6.16
N THR A 704 -31.64 -18.27 6.53
CA THR A 704 -30.31 -17.66 6.65
C THR A 704 -29.63 -18.20 7.91
N GLN A 705 -28.33 -18.47 7.85
CA GLN A 705 -27.51 -18.66 9.04
C GLN A 705 -27.10 -17.28 9.60
N PHE A 706 -27.32 -17.04 10.90
CA PHE A 706 -26.99 -15.76 11.49
C PHE A 706 -26.52 -15.87 12.94
N VAL A 707 -25.73 -14.88 13.34
CA VAL A 707 -25.37 -14.63 14.75
C VAL A 707 -25.67 -13.17 15.07
N VAL A 708 -26.48 -12.95 16.10
CA VAL A 708 -26.81 -11.61 16.61
C VAL A 708 -26.15 -11.44 17.98
N ALA A 709 -25.13 -10.62 18.08
CA ALA A 709 -24.58 -10.19 19.37
C ALA A 709 -25.36 -8.98 19.88
N THR A 710 -25.86 -9.05 21.10
CA THR A 710 -26.67 -7.97 21.66
C THR A 710 -26.57 -7.91 23.18
N HIS A 711 -26.80 -6.71 23.74
CA HIS A 711 -27.02 -6.47 25.16
C HIS A 711 -28.50 -6.54 25.55
N LEU A 712 -29.38 -6.66 24.57
CA LEU A 712 -30.83 -6.80 24.81
C LEU A 712 -31.17 -8.26 25.17
N HIS A 713 -30.91 -8.65 26.39
CA HIS A 713 -31.05 -10.06 26.86
C HIS A 713 -32.45 -10.61 26.65
N ASP A 714 -33.46 -9.76 26.76
CA ASP A 714 -34.88 -10.14 26.63
C ASP A 714 -35.34 -10.51 25.21
N VAL A 715 -34.49 -10.28 24.20
CA VAL A 715 -34.75 -10.69 22.81
C VAL A 715 -34.94 -12.20 22.72
N VAL A 716 -34.21 -12.97 23.56
CA VAL A 716 -34.25 -14.43 23.58
C VAL A 716 -35.59 -14.96 24.12
N ASP A 717 -36.24 -14.18 24.99
CA ASP A 717 -37.50 -14.54 25.64
C ASP A 717 -38.73 -14.26 24.75
N VAL A 718 -38.57 -13.49 23.68
CA VAL A 718 -39.65 -13.14 22.76
C VAL A 718 -40.05 -14.35 21.93
N LYS A 719 -41.36 -14.68 21.95
CA LYS A 719 -41.89 -15.73 21.08
C LYS A 719 -41.97 -15.24 19.63
N LEU A 720 -41.11 -15.77 18.80
CA LEU A 720 -41.02 -15.42 17.37
C LEU A 720 -42.13 -16.10 16.55
N ARG A 721 -42.59 -15.41 15.48
CA ARG A 721 -43.63 -15.89 14.59
C ARG A 721 -43.26 -17.17 13.82
N THR A 722 -41.97 -17.29 13.45
CA THR A 722 -41.44 -18.41 12.68
C THR A 722 -41.45 -19.73 13.47
N GLY A 723 -41.68 -19.70 14.79
CA GLY A 723 -41.58 -20.88 15.66
C GLY A 723 -40.16 -21.44 15.82
N ALA A 724 -39.19 -20.91 15.06
CA ALA A 724 -37.77 -21.25 15.17
C ALA A 724 -37.07 -20.25 16.11
N GLN A 725 -36.96 -20.62 17.37
CA GLN A 725 -36.19 -19.84 18.33
C GLN A 725 -34.70 -19.94 18.01
N PRO A 726 -33.93 -18.83 18.00
CA PRO A 726 -32.49 -18.87 17.85
C PRO A 726 -31.84 -19.60 19.04
N VAL A 727 -30.67 -20.19 18.80
CA VAL A 727 -29.90 -20.78 19.90
C VAL A 727 -29.36 -19.65 20.76
N ALA A 728 -29.60 -19.73 22.06
CA ALA A 728 -29.03 -18.78 23.00
C ALA A 728 -27.58 -19.14 23.33
N TRP A 729 -26.70 -18.22 23.08
CA TRP A 729 -25.27 -18.30 23.40
C TRP A 729 -24.92 -17.29 24.48
N ARG A 730 -24.00 -17.69 25.37
CA ARG A 730 -23.38 -16.75 26.32
C ARG A 730 -21.86 -16.87 26.26
N MET A 731 -21.17 -15.77 26.53
CA MET A 731 -19.74 -15.81 26.77
C MET A 731 -19.48 -16.17 28.24
N GLY A 732 -18.67 -17.22 28.48
CA GLY A 732 -18.43 -17.78 29.79
C GLY A 732 -17.69 -16.84 30.74
N ILE A 733 -18.03 -16.91 32.05
CA ILE A 733 -17.43 -16.15 33.13
C ILE A 733 -16.93 -17.13 34.20
N LYS A 734 -15.68 -16.97 34.68
CA LYS A 734 -15.14 -17.78 35.81
C LYS A 734 -15.59 -17.21 37.18
N GLY A 735 -16.31 -18.00 37.99
CA GLY A 735 -16.62 -17.66 39.36
C GLY A 735 -17.63 -16.53 39.51
N SER A 736 -17.63 -15.86 40.71
CA SER A 736 -18.47 -14.67 40.93
C SER A 736 -18.04 -13.53 40.00
N SER A 737 -19.01 -12.77 39.51
CA SER A 737 -18.90 -11.67 38.53
C SER A 737 -17.88 -10.58 38.89
N GLN A 738 -16.59 -10.87 38.84
CA GLN A 738 -15.51 -9.88 38.93
C GLN A 738 -14.98 -9.54 37.56
N PHE A 739 -14.69 -8.27 37.34
CA PHE A 739 -14.08 -7.80 36.10
C PHE A 739 -12.76 -8.54 35.82
N GLY A 740 -12.60 -9.04 34.57
CA GLY A 740 -11.41 -9.78 34.15
C GLY A 740 -11.48 -11.30 34.26
N ASN A 741 -12.55 -11.88 34.85
CA ASN A 741 -12.71 -13.33 35.00
C ASN A 741 -13.41 -13.98 33.77
N TRP A 742 -13.08 -13.52 32.57
CA TRP A 742 -13.64 -14.11 31.33
C TRP A 742 -12.99 -15.45 31.03
N THR A 743 -13.80 -16.43 30.62
CA THR A 743 -13.28 -17.67 30.02
C THR A 743 -13.01 -17.52 28.54
N TYR A 744 -13.64 -16.54 27.90
CA TYR A 744 -13.72 -16.36 26.44
C TYR A 744 -14.27 -17.59 25.69
N GLN A 745 -14.86 -18.54 26.40
CA GLN A 745 -15.48 -19.73 25.82
C GLN A 745 -16.96 -19.48 25.54
N LEU A 746 -17.42 -20.03 24.41
CA LEU A 746 -18.82 -20.04 24.06
C LEU A 746 -19.54 -21.14 24.85
N GLU A 747 -20.63 -20.78 25.50
CA GLU A 747 -21.51 -21.69 26.24
C GLU A 747 -22.97 -21.50 25.79
N LEU A 748 -23.80 -22.51 25.98
CA LEU A 748 -25.23 -22.40 25.78
C LEU A 748 -25.89 -21.65 26.93
N GLY A 749 -26.83 -20.78 26.63
CA GLY A 749 -27.60 -20.02 27.60
C GLY A 749 -27.57 -18.51 27.38
N VAL A 750 -28.17 -17.77 28.31
CA VAL A 750 -28.26 -16.31 28.30
C VAL A 750 -27.44 -15.74 29.46
N CYS A 751 -26.60 -14.76 29.20
CA CYS A 751 -25.93 -13.99 30.23
C CYS A 751 -26.74 -12.74 30.53
N ARG A 752 -27.26 -12.63 31.74
CA ARG A 752 -28.05 -11.48 32.21
C ARG A 752 -27.24 -10.54 33.11
N ASP A 753 -26.02 -10.92 33.46
CA ASP A 753 -25.17 -10.14 34.34
C ASP A 753 -24.69 -8.84 33.69
N SER A 754 -24.91 -7.73 34.37
CA SER A 754 -24.36 -6.42 33.98
C SER A 754 -23.05 -6.18 34.74
N LEU A 755 -21.95 -6.00 34.01
CA LEU A 755 -20.66 -5.66 34.59
C LEU A 755 -20.27 -4.19 34.35
N ALA A 756 -21.27 -3.32 34.16
CA ALA A 756 -21.06 -1.90 33.90
C ALA A 756 -20.28 -1.21 35.04
N ALA A 757 -20.67 -1.46 36.28
CA ALA A 757 -19.99 -0.89 37.46
C ALA A 757 -18.52 -1.30 37.55
N GLN A 758 -18.25 -2.59 37.35
CA GLN A 758 -16.87 -3.12 37.35
C GLN A 758 -16.02 -2.56 36.18
N THR A 759 -16.64 -2.37 35.00
CA THR A 759 -16.00 -1.72 33.87
C THR A 759 -15.64 -0.27 34.17
N LEU A 760 -16.57 0.50 34.73
CA LEU A 760 -16.33 1.89 35.12
C LEU A 760 -15.23 2.00 36.18
N SER A 761 -15.23 1.08 37.18
CA SER A 761 -14.17 0.99 38.18
C SER A 761 -12.80 0.69 37.55
N HIS A 762 -12.75 -0.24 36.62
CA HIS A 762 -11.51 -0.63 35.94
C HIS A 762 -10.89 0.54 35.12
N PHE A 763 -11.73 1.36 34.49
CA PHE A 763 -11.29 2.54 33.76
C PHE A 763 -11.12 3.80 34.63
N GLY A 764 -11.10 3.63 35.98
CA GLY A 764 -10.68 4.68 36.90
C GLY A 764 -11.77 5.67 37.33
N TRP A 765 -13.06 5.31 37.24
CA TRP A 765 -14.11 6.17 37.78
C TRP A 765 -13.90 6.37 39.28
N PRO A 766 -14.04 7.62 39.78
CA PRO A 766 -13.92 7.91 41.23
C PRO A 766 -14.92 7.10 42.05
N LYS A 767 -14.49 6.63 43.23
CA LYS A 767 -15.33 5.81 44.09
C LYS A 767 -16.68 6.46 44.40
N ILE A 768 -16.71 7.76 44.64
CA ILE A 768 -17.95 8.53 44.91
C ILE A 768 -18.94 8.42 43.72
N ALA A 769 -18.45 8.48 42.48
CA ALA A 769 -19.29 8.33 41.30
C ALA A 769 -19.79 6.89 41.12
N LEU A 770 -18.97 5.89 41.50
CA LEU A 770 -19.37 4.47 41.48
C LEU A 770 -20.42 4.18 42.55
N ASP A 771 -20.26 4.70 43.75
CA ASP A 771 -21.25 4.55 44.86
C ASP A 771 -22.59 5.17 44.43
N ARG A 772 -22.56 6.33 43.79
CA ARG A 772 -23.78 6.95 43.23
C ARG A 772 -24.42 6.14 42.12
N PHE A 773 -23.58 5.58 41.20
CA PHE A 773 -24.03 4.69 40.13
C PHE A 773 -24.76 3.46 40.67
N HIS A 774 -24.22 2.80 41.72
CA HIS A 774 -24.88 1.68 42.36
C HIS A 774 -26.22 2.09 43.01
N ALA A 775 -26.26 3.21 43.71
CA ALA A 775 -27.48 3.72 44.33
C ALA A 775 -28.59 4.02 43.31
N LEU A 776 -28.23 4.52 42.11
CA LEU A 776 -29.19 4.75 41.03
C LEU A 776 -29.73 3.45 40.42
N LEU A 777 -28.90 2.42 40.24
CA LEU A 777 -29.32 1.11 39.76
C LEU A 777 -30.31 0.44 40.74
N GLU A 778 -30.07 0.53 42.06
CA GLU A 778 -30.98 -0.02 43.07
C GLU A 778 -32.35 0.66 43.06
N VAL A 779 -32.42 1.96 42.77
CA VAL A 779 -33.70 2.71 42.65
C VAL A 779 -34.47 2.22 41.40
N GLU A 780 -33.84 2.06 40.25
CA GLU A 780 -34.50 1.55 39.04
C GLU A 780 -35.00 0.10 39.22
N GLU A 781 -34.24 -0.76 39.89
CA GLU A 781 -34.70 -2.14 40.22
C GLU A 781 -35.91 -2.16 41.16
N GLN A 782 -36.00 -1.22 42.09
CA GLN A 782 -37.16 -1.10 42.99
C GLN A 782 -38.39 -0.52 42.28
N GLU A 783 -38.22 0.43 41.36
CA GLU A 783 -39.30 0.99 40.56
C GLU A 783 -39.80 0.00 39.51
N GLY A 784 -38.90 -0.76 38.85
CA GLY A 784 -39.25 -1.82 37.92
C GLY A 784 -40.07 -2.97 38.55
N ARG A 785 -39.85 -3.28 39.85
CA ARG A 785 -40.65 -4.25 40.61
C ARG A 785 -42.03 -3.73 41.02
N LYS A 786 -42.25 -2.40 41.02
CA LYS A 786 -43.54 -1.76 41.35
C LYS A 786 -44.48 -1.62 40.19
N THR A 787 -44.00 -1.65 38.96
CA THR A 787 -44.75 -1.45 37.71
C THR A 787 -45.41 -2.71 37.12
N ASP A 788 -45.16 -3.88 37.71
CA ASP A 788 -45.84 -5.13 37.34
C ASP A 788 -47.24 -5.28 37.99
N GLY A 789 -47.69 -4.29 38.75
CA GLY A 789 -48.98 -4.25 39.41
C GLY A 789 -49.61 -2.85 39.42
N SER A 790 -50.45 -2.55 38.43
CA SER A 790 -51.42 -1.46 38.37
C SER A 790 -51.06 -0.30 37.39
N ASN A 791 -51.98 -0.10 36.45
CA ASN A 791 -52.14 1.12 35.66
C ASN A 791 -52.43 2.36 36.51
N ASP A 792 -52.06 3.49 35.95
CA ASP A 792 -52.40 4.86 36.30
C ASP A 792 -51.55 5.51 37.40
N HIS A 793 -50.67 6.42 36.95
CA HIS A 793 -50.61 7.75 37.57
C HIS A 793 -49.66 8.70 36.79
N THR A 794 -50.22 9.83 36.42
CA THR A 794 -49.61 11.07 35.96
C THR A 794 -48.42 11.50 36.83
N LEU A 795 -47.26 11.72 36.21
CA LEU A 795 -46.08 12.31 36.85
C LEU A 795 -46.27 13.82 37.06
N ALA A 796 -46.33 14.21 38.31
CA ALA A 796 -46.16 15.59 38.76
C ALA A 796 -44.66 15.89 38.85
N LEU A 797 -44.20 16.85 38.11
CA LEU A 797 -42.88 17.47 38.22
C LEU A 797 -42.80 18.24 39.55
N ASN A 798 -41.99 17.78 40.48
CA ASN A 798 -41.61 18.56 41.66
C ASN A 798 -40.26 19.23 41.40
N ASP A 799 -40.32 20.58 41.47
CA ASP A 799 -39.20 21.49 41.45
C ASP A 799 -38.14 21.14 42.49
N ALA A 800 -36.96 20.72 42.02
CA ALA A 800 -35.77 20.72 42.85
C ALA A 800 -35.01 22.02 42.62
N LYS A 801 -34.97 22.82 43.68
CA LYS A 801 -34.25 24.09 43.77
C LYS A 801 -32.81 23.91 43.35
N GLU A 802 -32.43 24.68 42.34
CA GLU A 802 -31.04 24.95 41.97
C GLU A 802 -30.32 25.66 43.13
N SER A 803 -29.28 25.04 43.64
CA SER A 803 -28.24 25.74 44.39
C SER A 803 -27.23 26.33 43.42
N PRO A 804 -26.79 27.56 43.60
CA PRO A 804 -25.88 28.19 42.63
C PRO A 804 -24.51 27.50 42.65
N ILE A 805 -24.07 27.13 41.46
CA ILE A 805 -22.71 26.69 41.22
C ILE A 805 -21.85 27.96 41.25
N GLU A 806 -20.97 28.08 42.22
CA GLU A 806 -19.90 29.07 42.22
C GLU A 806 -18.99 28.80 41.02
N PRO A 807 -18.59 29.84 40.28
CA PRO A 807 -17.65 29.68 39.18
C PRO A 807 -16.28 29.28 39.77
N MET A 808 -15.86 28.09 39.46
CA MET A 808 -14.44 27.72 39.63
C MET A 808 -13.63 28.59 38.69
N ASP A 809 -12.75 29.36 39.30
CA ASP A 809 -11.69 30.15 38.66
C ASP A 809 -10.76 29.15 37.93
N GLU A 810 -10.98 28.96 36.62
CA GLU A 810 -10.07 28.25 35.78
C GLU A 810 -8.84 29.15 35.59
N GLY A 811 -7.87 28.99 36.47
CA GLY A 811 -6.49 29.33 36.14
C GLY A 811 -6.07 28.51 34.93
N LEU A 812 -5.98 29.17 33.79
CA LEU A 812 -5.36 28.61 32.59
C LEU A 812 -3.95 28.11 32.96
N GLU A 813 -3.84 26.82 33.29
CA GLU A 813 -2.57 26.13 33.23
C GLU A 813 -2.14 26.18 31.74
N VAL A 814 -1.07 26.92 31.50
CA VAL A 814 -0.42 26.98 30.18
C VAL A 814 0.01 25.54 29.81
N ALA A 815 -0.70 24.94 28.88
CA ALA A 815 -0.42 23.57 28.40
C ALA A 815 1.06 23.43 28.03
N ASP A 816 1.70 22.35 28.46
CA ASP A 816 3.10 22.03 28.13
C ASP A 816 3.24 22.05 26.57
N PRO A 817 4.04 22.97 25.99
CA PRO A 817 4.20 23.06 24.54
C PRO A 817 4.68 21.74 23.91
N GLY A 818 5.30 20.86 24.71
CA GLY A 818 5.70 19.53 24.30
C GLY A 818 4.52 18.61 24.02
N GLU A 819 3.44 18.71 24.80
CA GLU A 819 2.20 17.92 24.57
C GLU A 819 1.49 18.39 23.32
N ALA A 820 1.36 19.68 23.10
CA ALA A 820 0.74 20.24 21.91
C ALA A 820 1.52 19.88 20.63
N VAL A 821 2.86 19.85 20.69
CA VAL A 821 3.69 19.40 19.56
C VAL A 821 3.58 17.90 19.33
N MET A 822 3.50 17.09 20.39
CA MET A 822 3.27 15.64 20.27
C MET A 822 1.92 15.34 19.62
N GLU A 823 0.87 16.08 19.97
CA GLU A 823 -0.45 15.95 19.33
C GLU A 823 -0.39 16.28 17.83
N MET A 824 0.26 17.38 17.45
CA MET A 824 0.46 17.75 16.04
C MET A 824 1.28 16.69 15.28
N MET A 825 2.37 16.18 15.87
CA MET A 825 3.16 15.11 15.24
C MET A 825 2.35 13.82 15.09
N SER A 826 1.51 13.47 16.06
CA SER A 826 0.62 12.29 16.01
C SER A 826 -0.42 12.42 14.88
N SER A 827 -0.90 13.63 14.57
CA SER A 827 -1.87 13.87 13.50
C SER A 827 -1.32 13.63 12.08
N PHE A 828 -0.02 13.50 11.91
CA PHE A 828 0.60 13.23 10.61
C PHE A 828 0.41 11.81 10.08
N GLY A 829 -0.31 10.95 10.83
CA GLY A 829 -0.71 9.62 10.36
C GLY A 829 0.46 8.63 10.16
N ALA A 830 1.64 8.93 10.66
CA ALA A 830 2.75 8.00 10.66
C ALA A 830 2.48 6.91 11.70
N ALA A 831 2.56 5.65 11.30
CA ALA A 831 2.46 4.49 12.20
C ALA A 831 3.64 4.39 13.19
N SER A 832 4.43 5.43 13.30
CA SER A 832 5.67 5.48 14.08
C SER A 832 5.42 6.05 15.46
N GLU A 833 5.91 5.38 16.47
CA GLU A 833 5.87 5.82 17.85
C GLU A 833 6.67 7.10 18.04
N ILE A 834 6.05 8.13 18.65
CA ILE A 834 6.74 9.37 19.02
C ILE A 834 7.42 9.16 20.36
N LEU A 835 8.74 9.33 20.39
CA LEU A 835 9.53 9.20 21.60
C LEU A 835 9.91 10.56 22.18
N ARG A 836 9.73 10.72 23.50
CA ARG A 836 10.22 11.86 24.25
C ARG A 836 11.50 11.47 25.01
N LEU A 837 12.60 12.10 24.69
CA LEU A 837 13.91 11.89 25.30
C LEU A 837 14.29 13.06 26.22
N LYS A 838 15.00 12.75 27.32
CA LYS A 838 15.65 13.77 28.13
C LYS A 838 16.88 14.35 27.41
N PRO A 839 17.36 15.53 27.76
CA PRO A 839 18.47 16.19 27.07
C PRO A 839 19.75 15.35 26.93
N ARG A 840 20.00 14.44 27.84
CA ARG A 840 21.22 13.61 27.86
C ARG A 840 20.99 12.19 27.34
N ASP A 841 19.78 11.80 27.09
CA ASP A 841 19.47 10.44 26.60
C ASP A 841 20.01 10.21 25.19
N VAL A 842 20.46 8.97 24.92
CA VAL A 842 20.91 8.55 23.59
C VAL A 842 19.70 8.02 22.82
N PRO A 843 19.47 8.48 21.57
CA PRO A 843 18.40 7.92 20.75
C PRO A 843 18.58 6.40 20.56
N PRO A 844 17.48 5.60 20.60
CA PRO A 844 17.57 4.18 20.37
C PRO A 844 18.13 3.84 18.99
N ALA A 845 19.23 3.08 18.95
CA ALA A 845 19.93 2.71 17.72
C ALA A 845 19.05 2.01 16.67
N PRO A 846 18.12 1.07 17.02
CA PRO A 846 17.25 0.42 16.04
C PRO A 846 16.30 1.40 15.31
N LEU A 847 15.87 2.48 15.97
CA LEU A 847 14.97 3.47 15.39
C LEU A 847 15.70 4.49 14.50
N CYS A 848 17.01 4.64 14.68
CA CYS A 848 17.82 5.60 13.92
C CYS A 848 18.60 4.95 12.76
N ALA A 849 18.63 3.62 12.68
CA ALA A 849 19.37 2.91 11.64
C ALA A 849 18.58 2.87 10.33
N GLY A 850 18.97 3.71 9.37
CA GLY A 850 18.38 3.75 8.04
C GLY A 850 17.03 4.46 7.90
N ALA A 851 16.55 5.12 8.95
CA ALA A 851 15.33 5.94 8.93
C ALA A 851 15.66 7.44 9.00
N SER A 852 14.91 8.25 8.25
CA SER A 852 14.91 9.70 8.46
C SER A 852 14.06 10.03 9.68
N ILE A 853 14.52 10.97 10.50
CA ILE A 853 13.87 11.34 11.75
C ILE A 853 13.42 12.79 11.72
N LEU A 854 12.14 13.04 11.96
CA LEU A 854 11.63 14.36 12.34
C LEU A 854 11.81 14.53 13.85
N TYR A 855 12.42 15.63 14.29
CA TYR A 855 12.61 15.87 15.70
C TYR A 855 12.29 17.33 16.09
N THR A 856 11.85 17.52 17.33
CA THR A 856 11.62 18.82 17.92
C THR A 856 12.40 18.92 19.24
N LEU A 857 13.20 19.97 19.37
CA LEU A 857 13.87 20.31 20.62
C LEU A 857 13.00 21.30 21.38
N ILE A 858 12.75 21.03 22.63
CA ILE A 858 12.07 21.94 23.56
C ILE A 858 13.15 22.64 24.38
N LEU A 859 13.19 23.96 24.25
CA LEU A 859 14.17 24.80 24.93
C LEU A 859 13.51 25.62 26.04
N ARG A 860 14.27 26.01 27.05
CA ARG A 860 13.80 26.87 28.15
C ARG A 860 13.09 28.13 27.63
N GLY A 861 11.98 28.48 28.27
CA GLY A 861 11.13 29.59 27.85
C GLY A 861 10.14 29.22 26.75
N GLN A 862 9.79 27.94 26.62
CA GLN A 862 8.82 27.41 25.65
C GLN A 862 9.20 27.68 24.18
N ILE A 863 10.48 27.77 23.90
CA ILE A 863 11.02 27.97 22.56
C ILE A 863 11.24 26.59 21.90
N LEU A 864 10.80 26.42 20.67
CA LEU A 864 10.91 25.17 19.93
C LEU A 864 11.95 25.30 18.80
N TYR A 865 12.69 24.23 18.58
CA TYR A 865 13.52 24.06 17.38
C TYR A 865 13.10 22.76 16.69
N ILE A 866 12.62 22.86 15.46
CA ILE A 866 12.14 21.74 14.65
C ILE A 866 13.17 21.45 13.56
N GLY A 867 13.50 20.18 13.34
CA GLY A 867 14.49 19.77 12.37
C GLY A 867 14.29 18.32 11.91
N GLN A 868 15.01 17.94 10.87
CA GLN A 868 15.07 16.57 10.39
C GLN A 868 16.52 16.09 10.29
N SER A 869 16.73 14.76 10.37
CA SER A 869 18.07 14.19 10.24
C SER A 869 18.00 12.70 9.90
N ASP A 870 18.92 12.26 9.04
CA ASP A 870 19.17 10.84 8.78
C ASP A 870 20.20 10.25 9.76
N ASN A 871 20.81 11.11 10.61
CA ASN A 871 21.71 10.73 11.71
C ASN A 871 21.42 11.62 12.92
N LEU A 872 20.35 11.28 13.64
CA LEU A 872 19.89 12.07 14.78
C LEU A 872 20.92 12.11 15.92
N GLN A 873 21.68 11.02 16.16
CA GLN A 873 22.68 10.96 17.24
C GLN A 873 23.76 12.02 17.05
N GLN A 874 24.33 12.12 15.87
CA GLN A 874 25.34 13.14 15.54
C GLN A 874 24.73 14.55 15.60
N ARG A 875 23.50 14.72 15.13
CA ARG A 875 22.82 16.02 15.11
C ARG A 875 22.47 16.50 16.52
N LEU A 876 22.04 15.62 17.42
CA LEU A 876 21.78 15.96 18.82
C LEU A 876 23.07 16.33 19.55
N GLN A 877 24.21 15.72 19.24
CA GLN A 877 25.50 16.12 19.81
C GLN A 877 25.84 17.57 19.44
N GLN A 878 25.60 17.95 18.17
CA GLN A 878 25.79 19.36 17.73
C GLN A 878 24.83 20.31 18.44
N HIS A 879 23.57 19.93 18.60
CA HIS A 879 22.57 20.74 19.30
C HIS A 879 22.84 20.86 20.79
N ARG A 880 23.35 19.83 21.45
CA ARG A 880 23.78 19.88 22.85
C ARG A 880 24.94 20.86 23.05
N GLN A 881 25.89 20.92 22.12
CA GLN A 881 26.95 21.92 22.13
C GLN A 881 26.40 23.33 21.92
N ARG A 882 25.40 23.49 21.02
CA ARG A 882 24.82 24.82 20.70
C ARG A 882 23.90 25.35 21.79
N PHE A 883 23.02 24.52 22.35
CA PHE A 883 21.94 24.95 23.27
C PHE A 883 22.28 24.70 24.75
N GLY A 884 23.19 23.77 25.05
CA GLY A 884 23.64 23.48 26.40
C GLY A 884 22.52 23.22 27.38
N GLU A 885 22.48 23.94 28.48
CA GLU A 885 21.48 23.85 29.55
C GLU A 885 20.08 24.39 29.14
N ARG A 886 19.94 25.01 27.98
CA ARG A 886 18.64 25.48 27.49
C ARG A 886 17.77 24.32 26.95
N LEU A 887 18.36 23.16 26.61
CA LEU A 887 17.64 22.02 26.11
C LEU A 887 16.93 21.29 27.24
N GLU A 888 15.61 21.19 27.18
CA GLU A 888 14.76 20.56 28.20
C GLU A 888 14.27 19.17 27.78
N ALA A 889 13.86 19.00 26.51
CA ALA A 889 13.44 17.72 25.99
C ALA A 889 13.66 17.62 24.46
N VAL A 890 13.64 16.38 23.95
CA VAL A 890 13.70 16.07 22.53
C VAL A 890 12.51 15.15 22.19
N LEU A 891 11.69 15.57 21.27
CA LEU A 891 10.68 14.70 20.65
C LEU A 891 11.22 14.18 19.33
N MET A 892 11.06 12.89 19.04
CA MET A 892 11.51 12.30 17.80
C MET A 892 10.46 11.35 17.22
N MET A 893 10.32 11.40 15.91
CA MET A 893 9.42 10.54 15.14
C MET A 893 10.15 9.98 13.91
N PRO A 894 10.37 8.66 13.82
CA PRO A 894 10.90 8.04 12.61
C PRO A 894 9.91 8.19 11.45
N VAL A 895 10.42 8.46 10.26
CA VAL A 895 9.64 8.59 9.03
C VAL A 895 10.28 7.82 7.90
N GLU A 896 9.50 7.44 6.89
CA GLU A 896 9.93 6.53 5.83
C GLU A 896 11.14 7.01 5.02
N ASN A 897 11.28 8.31 4.81
CA ASN A 897 12.36 8.89 4.01
C ASN A 897 12.58 10.38 4.28
N THR A 898 13.72 10.89 3.81
CA THR A 898 14.15 12.29 3.99
C THR A 898 13.19 13.32 3.39
N SER A 899 12.52 12.99 2.27
CA SER A 899 11.54 13.89 1.64
C SER A 899 10.30 14.03 2.51
N THR A 900 9.81 12.94 3.07
CA THR A 900 8.70 12.96 4.05
C THR A 900 9.11 13.72 5.31
N ALA A 901 10.32 13.49 5.83
CA ALA A 901 10.84 14.24 6.98
C ALA A 901 10.84 15.76 6.75
N ARG A 902 11.33 16.21 5.59
CA ARG A 902 11.36 17.63 5.22
C ARG A 902 9.99 18.26 5.06
N ARG A 903 9.06 17.53 4.44
CA ARG A 903 7.68 17.97 4.29
C ARG A 903 7.01 18.15 5.65
N LEU A 904 7.11 17.15 6.51
CA LEU A 904 6.53 17.19 7.86
C LEU A 904 7.21 18.22 8.75
N GLU A 905 8.52 18.44 8.63
CA GLU A 905 9.25 19.53 9.30
C GLU A 905 8.65 20.89 8.94
N THR A 906 8.42 21.15 7.65
CA THR A 906 7.84 22.42 7.18
C THR A 906 6.40 22.57 7.64
N GLN A 907 5.61 21.49 7.61
CA GLN A 907 4.23 21.50 8.07
C GLN A 907 4.15 21.78 9.58
N LEU A 908 4.94 21.07 10.38
CA LEU A 908 4.98 21.24 11.83
C LEU A 908 5.43 22.66 12.23
N GLN A 909 6.41 23.23 11.52
CA GLN A 909 6.83 24.62 11.74
C GLN A 909 5.68 25.62 11.48
N ARG A 910 4.90 25.43 10.41
CA ARG A 910 3.73 26.25 10.09
C ARG A 910 2.62 26.12 11.13
N ASP A 911 2.32 24.89 11.54
CA ASP A 911 1.26 24.62 12.52
C ASP A 911 1.62 25.19 13.91
N CYS A 912 2.89 25.08 14.32
CA CYS A 912 3.39 25.74 15.52
C CYS A 912 3.28 27.28 15.43
N GLN A 913 3.59 27.87 14.28
CA GLN A 913 3.45 29.32 14.07
C GLN A 913 2.00 29.78 14.09
N ARG A 914 1.07 29.02 13.49
CA ARG A 914 -0.37 29.29 13.53
C ARG A 914 -0.94 29.26 14.96
N ARG A 915 -0.41 28.38 15.80
CA ARG A 915 -0.76 28.29 17.23
C ARG A 915 -0.01 29.31 18.12
N GLY A 916 0.76 30.23 17.52
CA GLY A 916 1.48 31.28 18.25
C GLY A 916 2.71 30.80 19.02
N MET A 917 3.23 29.60 18.74
CA MET A 917 4.40 29.04 19.42
C MET A 917 5.69 29.71 18.91
N THR A 918 6.64 29.95 19.82
CA THR A 918 7.93 30.59 19.48
C THR A 918 8.92 29.56 18.92
N LEU A 919 9.42 29.78 17.72
CA LEU A 919 10.46 28.97 17.10
C LEU A 919 11.82 29.64 17.18
N GLU A 920 12.88 28.90 17.55
CA GLU A 920 14.28 29.38 17.62
C GLU A 920 14.85 29.66 16.21
N SER A 921 14.30 29.05 15.14
CA SER A 921 14.76 29.26 13.77
C SER A 921 13.57 29.47 12.84
N ASN A 922 13.24 30.72 12.60
CA ASN A 922 12.31 31.12 11.54
C ASN A 922 12.97 31.12 10.15
N ALA A 923 14.29 31.04 10.06
CA ALA A 923 15.05 31.23 8.82
C ALA A 923 14.76 30.13 7.79
N ASP A 924 14.64 28.86 8.24
CA ASP A 924 14.39 27.73 7.33
C ASP A 924 12.95 27.69 6.84
N ALA A 925 11.98 28.06 7.67
CA ALA A 925 10.58 28.17 7.26
C ALA A 925 10.34 29.34 6.28
N LEU A 926 11.03 30.45 6.45
CA LEU A 926 10.97 31.61 5.55
C LEU A 926 11.68 31.37 4.21
N HIS A 927 12.74 30.57 4.17
CA HIS A 927 13.45 30.22 2.93
C HIS A 927 12.63 29.23 2.05
N ARG A 928 11.69 28.50 2.61
CA ARG A 928 10.80 27.59 1.90
C ARG A 928 9.47 28.22 1.51
N ASN A 929 9.20 29.47 1.95
CA ASN A 929 8.05 30.22 1.47
C ASN A 929 8.37 30.85 0.11
N PHE A 930 7.60 30.48 -0.92
CA PHE A 930 7.70 31.10 -2.23
C PHE A 930 7.20 32.54 -2.19
N PRO A 931 7.98 33.51 -2.63
CA PRO A 931 7.48 34.87 -2.90
C PRO A 931 6.69 34.86 -4.22
N ILE A 932 5.52 34.23 -4.23
CA ILE A 932 4.72 33.99 -5.45
C ILE A 932 4.25 35.32 -6.09
N LYS A 933 4.03 36.37 -5.29
CA LYS A 933 3.44 37.64 -5.79
C LYS A 933 4.40 38.45 -6.67
N ASP A 934 5.70 38.46 -6.38
CA ASP A 934 6.62 39.36 -7.08
C ASP A 934 7.37 38.73 -8.25
N ASP A 935 7.67 37.44 -8.20
CA ASP A 935 8.41 36.72 -9.25
C ASP A 935 7.53 36.34 -10.47
N MET A 936 6.22 36.17 -10.31
CA MET A 936 5.33 35.91 -11.43
C MET A 936 5.15 37.12 -12.37
N LYS A 937 5.38 38.34 -11.86
CA LYS A 937 5.39 39.57 -12.69
C LYS A 937 6.68 39.68 -13.51
N ALA A 938 7.77 39.13 -13.00
CA ALA A 938 9.11 39.24 -13.62
C ALA A 938 9.41 38.11 -14.63
N SER A 939 8.71 36.96 -14.54
CA SER A 939 9.02 35.72 -15.30
C SER A 939 8.42 35.63 -16.71
N GLY A 940 7.69 36.65 -17.18
CA GLY A 940 7.08 36.61 -18.52
C GLY A 940 6.03 35.49 -18.71
N ALA A 941 5.52 34.90 -17.61
CA ALA A 941 4.51 33.85 -17.68
C ALA A 941 3.24 34.34 -18.42
N PRO A 942 2.61 33.47 -19.25
CA PRO A 942 1.37 33.82 -19.96
C PRO A 942 0.30 34.36 -19.01
N ALA A 943 -0.46 35.35 -19.43
CA ALA A 943 -1.49 36.02 -18.61
C ALA A 943 -2.51 35.01 -18.02
N GLU A 944 -2.75 33.92 -18.74
CA GLU A 944 -3.65 32.84 -18.36
C GLU A 944 -3.13 32.03 -17.15
N LEU A 945 -1.82 31.75 -17.10
CA LEU A 945 -1.16 31.09 -15.96
C LEU A 945 -1.15 31.96 -14.72
N ARG A 946 -1.01 33.30 -14.90
CA ARG A 946 -1.10 34.26 -13.80
C ARG A 946 -2.52 34.31 -13.22
N ARG A 947 -3.54 34.28 -14.08
CA ARG A 947 -4.96 34.26 -13.69
C ARG A 947 -5.31 32.97 -12.94
N MET A 948 -4.89 31.79 -13.45
CA MET A 948 -5.12 30.52 -12.78
C MET A 948 -4.42 30.43 -11.42
N ALA A 949 -3.19 30.95 -11.31
CA ALA A 949 -2.47 30.98 -10.04
C ALA A 949 -3.15 31.94 -9.05
N GLN A 950 -3.71 33.04 -9.52
CA GLN A 950 -4.45 33.98 -8.70
C GLN A 950 -5.80 33.41 -8.25
N GLU A 951 -6.53 32.74 -9.14
CA GLU A 951 -7.79 32.02 -8.83
C GLU A 951 -7.57 30.89 -7.83
N LEU A 952 -6.44 30.18 -7.91
CA LEU A 952 -6.07 29.12 -6.94
C LEU A 952 -5.64 29.70 -5.58
N MET A 953 -4.99 30.85 -5.59
CA MET A 953 -4.64 31.56 -4.33
C MET A 953 -5.89 32.13 -3.65
N GLU A 954 -6.81 32.71 -4.42
CA GLU A 954 -8.08 33.18 -3.91
C GLU A 954 -8.98 32.03 -3.41
N MET A 955 -8.94 30.85 -4.07
CA MET A 955 -9.58 29.63 -3.58
C MET A 955 -8.92 29.10 -2.31
N ALA A 956 -7.61 29.11 -2.22
CA ALA A 956 -6.89 28.70 -1.00
C ALA A 956 -7.17 29.64 0.17
N GLU A 957 -7.19 30.97 -0.07
CA GLU A 957 -7.58 31.98 0.92
C GLU A 957 -9.07 31.84 1.34
N GLN A 958 -9.96 31.46 0.40
CA GLN A 958 -11.37 31.18 0.70
C GLN A 958 -11.54 29.87 1.49
N LEU A 959 -10.77 28.82 1.18
CA LEU A 959 -10.75 27.56 1.95
C LEU A 959 -10.17 27.77 3.36
N GLU A 960 -9.14 28.60 3.50
CA GLU A 960 -8.61 28.99 4.82
C GLU A 960 -9.63 29.86 5.63
N ALA A 961 -10.44 30.64 4.94
CA ALA A 961 -11.51 31.44 5.58
C ALA A 961 -12.78 30.63 5.92
N MET A 962 -12.96 29.45 5.29
CA MET A 962 -14.09 28.55 5.52
C MET A 962 -13.80 27.46 6.56
N GLU A 963 -12.54 27.28 7.01
CA GLU A 963 -12.29 26.46 8.20
C GLU A 963 -12.96 27.13 9.40
N PRO A 964 -13.86 26.43 10.11
CA PRO A 964 -14.49 27.00 11.29
C PRO A 964 -13.40 27.34 12.31
N ARG A 965 -13.37 28.57 12.76
CA ARG A 965 -12.67 28.95 13.98
C ARG A 965 -13.41 28.30 15.15
N ASP A 966 -13.18 27.02 15.34
CA ASP A 966 -13.62 26.36 16.54
C ASP A 966 -12.68 26.78 17.68
N GLY A 967 -13.33 27.47 18.62
CA GLY A 967 -12.74 27.86 19.87
C GLY A 967 -12.54 26.67 20.81
#